data_7f0f5c604f6a0e42a9f2cec4ab1d85fc
#
_entry.id   7f0f5c604f6a0e42a9f2cec4ab1d85fc
#
_cell.length_a   1.000
_cell.length_b   1.000
_cell.length_c   1.000
_cell.angle_alpha   90.00
_cell.angle_beta   90.00
_cell.angle_gamma   90.00
#
_symmetry.space_group_name_H-M   'P 1'
#
loop_
_entity.id
_entity.type
_entity.pdbx_description
1 polymer ?
#
loop_
_entity_poly.entity_id
_entity_poly.type
_entity_poly.pdbx_seq_one_letter_code
_entity_poly.pdbx_strand_id
1 'polypeptide(L)'
;MRRLLPKITLLILALVLTLAFVTSCSIFSPIRPTTECEHEYTTVLTSPTCDTEGESHRVCLLCGDSTKVGSTPATGHDFEPWVITLHPTATTEGERERVCSRCGVKETDTVLAHEHSMTLKEAVPVTCDTDGWDEYRQCRLCDYNTKIIIKATGHEWSGYVSLGNGTHKCACLNDSTHIDVAICTYEEGEDECSVCGAEYCFGVRYGNSSYGYYAFEGYSDASGMQSLYRDLTTASELFFESDKDVASDDGYYVIGGFNIDDYGITLEAAKAVWKIFYVSSPAYYWLDASVIASGSTVYLTISDVYADREYRSYCDGEIERMDREVKALISDEMSELERAVAIASYIVKGLEYAYEQDGVTPVSDMWAHSMTGLAVHGYGVCEAYSKSFMYLCLRNGVDCIAGSGYAGGEAHAWNYFKVGDVWYGADLTWTDHSGEEVFFDKFGLSSTSIFKDHTPHSSTEPGVNFIYEAPTLSSADLQLASLYKGGEYVGTYASLDEALDAIADSEAEYEVYIGFYLAYENGITHALYRSEMPRAKNITIRGRSQYVGEGYLDNNSIIELTGSLTLGSDLTFADVHITVEDGISLPTIQLKTYDLNLTGDSVYVEAYIKGGEERARNTVTAATERGAYLIGGANVYRVRIETDKVVFGADSTVTYCTSTGIYTTNGVTVNIRYYEPRY
;
A
#
# COMPACT_ATOMS: atom_id res chain seq x y z
N MET A 1 -43.55 -29.96 -20.34
CA MET A 1 -42.88 -31.22 -20.19
C MET A 1 -41.84 -31.47 -21.30
N ARG A 2 -40.88 -30.57 -21.53
CA ARG A 2 -39.85 -30.75 -22.57
C ARG A 2 -38.53 -30.04 -22.26
N ARG A 3 -38.14 -30.01 -20.96
CA ARG A 3 -36.81 -29.43 -20.57
C ARG A 3 -36.09 -30.19 -19.46
N LEU A 4 -36.38 -31.44 -19.23
CA LEU A 4 -35.76 -32.24 -18.17
C LEU A 4 -34.96 -33.48 -18.68
N LEU A 5 -34.90 -33.74 -19.99
CA LEU A 5 -34.21 -34.90 -20.54
C LEU A 5 -32.67 -34.79 -20.75
N PRO A 6 -32.04 -33.61 -20.95
CA PRO A 6 -30.59 -33.60 -21.19
C PRO A 6 -29.72 -33.73 -19.93
N LYS A 7 -30.24 -33.38 -18.75
CA LYS A 7 -29.44 -33.44 -17.50
C LYS A 7 -29.33 -34.83 -16.87
N ILE A 8 -30.30 -35.71 -17.16
CA ILE A 8 -30.29 -37.10 -16.64
C ILE A 8 -29.34 -37.96 -17.48
N THR A 9 -29.23 -37.70 -18.77
CA THR A 9 -28.34 -38.45 -19.69
C THR A 9 -26.86 -38.16 -19.41
N LEU A 10 -26.51 -36.93 -19.00
CA LEU A 10 -25.14 -36.57 -18.64
C LEU A 10 -24.70 -37.20 -17.32
N LEU A 11 -25.61 -37.27 -16.33
CA LEU A 11 -25.31 -37.90 -15.04
C LEU A 11 -25.12 -39.44 -15.16
N ILE A 12 -25.86 -40.10 -16.05
CA ILE A 12 -25.70 -41.54 -16.31
C ILE A 12 -24.41 -41.82 -17.10
N LEU A 13 -23.99 -40.92 -17.99
CA LEU A 13 -22.74 -41.07 -18.73
C LEU A 13 -21.51 -40.87 -17.81
N ALA A 14 -21.58 -39.93 -16.85
CA ALA A 14 -20.52 -39.73 -15.85
C ALA A 14 -20.41 -40.93 -14.89
N LEU A 15 -21.56 -41.54 -14.51
CA LEU A 15 -21.57 -42.71 -13.63
C LEU A 15 -21.09 -44.00 -14.34
N VAL A 16 -21.33 -44.13 -15.65
CA VAL A 16 -20.85 -45.29 -16.46
C VAL A 16 -19.36 -45.18 -16.77
N LEU A 17 -18.81 -43.97 -16.94
CA LEU A 17 -17.38 -43.74 -17.11
C LEU A 17 -16.59 -43.98 -15.82
N THR A 18 -17.13 -43.67 -14.65
CA THR A 18 -16.48 -43.97 -13.35
C THR A 18 -16.53 -45.49 -13.01
N LEU A 19 -17.57 -46.21 -13.42
CA LEU A 19 -17.61 -47.68 -13.25
C LEU A 19 -16.72 -48.43 -14.25
N ALA A 20 -16.46 -47.88 -15.44
CA ALA A 20 -15.60 -48.53 -16.45
C ALA A 20 -14.10 -48.48 -16.08
N PHE A 21 -13.68 -47.53 -15.23
CA PHE A 21 -12.29 -47.43 -14.74
C PHE A 21 -12.00 -48.38 -13.56
N VAL A 22 -13.01 -48.91 -12.87
CA VAL A 22 -12.84 -49.81 -11.71
C VAL A 22 -12.81 -51.30 -12.11
N THR A 23 -13.22 -51.67 -13.33
CA THR A 23 -13.32 -53.07 -13.73
C THR A 23 -12.23 -53.54 -14.69
N SER A 24 -11.25 -52.70 -15.04
CA SER A 24 -10.19 -53.04 -16.00
C SER A 24 -8.83 -53.39 -15.41
N CYS A 25 -8.72 -53.54 -14.07
CA CYS A 25 -7.46 -53.86 -13.43
C CYS A 25 -7.53 -55.11 -12.55
N SER A 26 -7.84 -56.26 -13.19
CA SER A 26 -7.66 -57.55 -12.53
C SER A 26 -7.38 -58.67 -13.55
N ILE A 27 -6.23 -58.65 -14.20
CA ILE A 27 -5.50 -59.83 -14.69
C ILE A 27 -4.03 -59.41 -14.87
N PHE A 28 -3.27 -59.39 -13.80
CA PHE A 28 -1.85 -59.74 -13.79
C PHE A 28 -1.44 -60.08 -12.38
N SER A 29 -1.09 -61.32 -12.16
CA SER A 29 -0.53 -61.84 -10.90
C SER A 29 0.89 -61.33 -10.66
N PRO A 30 1.37 -61.32 -9.42
CA PRO A 30 2.40 -60.40 -8.94
C PRO A 30 3.80 -60.90 -9.26
N ILE A 31 4.56 -60.08 -9.91
CA ILE A 31 6.02 -60.10 -9.74
C ILE A 31 6.36 -58.88 -8.86
N ARG A 32 6.70 -59.16 -7.61
CA ARG A 32 7.32 -58.15 -6.75
C ARG A 32 8.68 -57.76 -7.33
N PRO A 33 8.91 -56.52 -7.56
CA PRO A 33 10.17 -55.89 -7.17
C PRO A 33 9.92 -54.99 -5.96
N THR A 34 10.65 -55.26 -4.91
CA THR A 34 10.89 -54.33 -3.78
C THR A 34 11.73 -53.15 -4.31
N THR A 35 11.06 -52.18 -4.90
CA THR A 35 11.61 -50.82 -4.99
C THR A 35 10.63 -49.96 -4.26
N GLU A 36 11.08 -49.42 -3.12
CA GLU A 36 10.41 -48.37 -2.41
C GLU A 36 10.13 -47.24 -3.40
N CYS A 37 8.88 -46.78 -3.43
CA CYS A 37 8.49 -45.65 -4.27
C CYS A 37 9.30 -44.43 -3.75
N GLU A 38 10.12 -43.84 -4.61
CA GLU A 38 10.66 -42.52 -4.32
C GLU A 38 9.52 -41.52 -4.48
N HIS A 39 8.86 -41.25 -3.33
CA HIS A 39 7.64 -40.49 -3.30
C HIS A 39 7.92 -39.03 -3.69
N GLU A 40 7.35 -38.60 -4.78
CA GLU A 40 7.24 -37.19 -5.17
C GLU A 40 5.84 -36.70 -4.77
N TYR A 41 5.76 -35.80 -3.82
CA TYR A 41 4.49 -35.36 -3.25
C TYR A 41 4.10 -33.97 -3.76
N THR A 42 2.83 -33.81 -4.14
CA THR A 42 2.17 -32.52 -4.30
C THR A 42 1.16 -32.32 -3.19
N THR A 43 0.81 -31.08 -2.89
CA THR A 43 -0.22 -30.77 -1.90
C THR A 43 -1.53 -30.43 -2.63
N VAL A 44 -2.58 -31.16 -2.31
CA VAL A 44 -3.93 -30.91 -2.82
C VAL A 44 -4.73 -30.29 -1.66
N LEU A 45 -5.32 -29.14 -1.91
CA LEU A 45 -6.14 -28.39 -0.96
C LEU A 45 -7.61 -28.47 -1.35
N THR A 46 -8.47 -28.66 -0.38
CA THR A 46 -9.90 -28.42 -0.53
C THR A 46 -10.28 -27.23 0.35
N SER A 47 -10.86 -26.22 -0.26
CA SER A 47 -11.30 -25.02 0.47
C SER A 47 -12.41 -25.37 1.46
N PRO A 48 -12.41 -24.76 2.66
CA PRO A 48 -13.53 -24.91 3.59
C PRO A 48 -14.79 -24.24 3.02
N THR A 49 -15.94 -24.79 3.39
CA THR A 49 -17.24 -24.15 3.14
C THR A 49 -17.80 -23.60 4.44
N CYS A 50 -19.02 -23.06 4.41
CA CYS A 50 -19.67 -22.59 5.64
C CYS A 50 -19.82 -23.70 6.67
N ASP A 51 -20.08 -24.93 6.22
CA ASP A 51 -20.45 -26.06 7.08
C ASP A 51 -19.37 -27.15 7.13
N THR A 52 -18.42 -27.14 6.23
CA THR A 52 -17.40 -28.21 6.13
C THR A 52 -15.99 -27.65 6.23
N GLU A 53 -15.15 -28.38 6.92
CA GLU A 53 -13.72 -28.07 6.98
C GLU A 53 -13.06 -28.30 5.62
N GLY A 54 -12.12 -27.44 5.28
CA GLY A 54 -11.17 -27.69 4.21
C GLY A 54 -10.10 -28.69 4.64
N GLU A 55 -9.52 -29.38 3.71
CA GLU A 55 -8.49 -30.39 3.99
C GLU A 55 -7.28 -30.20 3.08
N SER A 56 -6.11 -30.38 3.65
CA SER A 56 -4.88 -30.48 2.89
C SER A 56 -4.33 -31.90 2.92
N HIS A 57 -4.06 -32.43 1.75
CA HIS A 57 -3.53 -33.77 1.54
C HIS A 57 -2.23 -33.72 0.76
N ARG A 58 -1.20 -34.39 1.23
CA ARG A 58 -0.02 -34.69 0.40
C ARG A 58 -0.33 -35.93 -0.42
N VAL A 59 -0.28 -35.79 -1.72
CA VAL A 59 -0.56 -36.88 -2.68
C VAL A 59 0.72 -37.18 -3.45
N CYS A 60 1.15 -38.41 -3.45
CA CYS A 60 2.29 -38.83 -4.24
C CYS A 60 1.90 -38.88 -5.73
N LEU A 61 2.60 -38.16 -6.57
CA LEU A 61 2.38 -38.11 -8.03
C LEU A 61 2.68 -39.44 -8.70
N LEU A 62 3.55 -40.26 -8.10
CA LEU A 62 4.00 -41.52 -8.72
C LEU A 62 3.15 -42.74 -8.33
N CYS A 63 2.65 -42.79 -7.09
CA CYS A 63 1.91 -43.95 -6.59
C CYS A 63 0.48 -43.65 -6.11
N GLY A 64 0.12 -42.36 -6.03
CA GLY A 64 -1.20 -41.94 -5.57
C GLY A 64 -1.41 -42.06 -4.02
N ASP A 65 -0.36 -42.39 -3.28
CA ASP A 65 -0.46 -42.44 -1.80
C ASP A 65 -0.80 -41.05 -1.28
N SER A 66 -1.80 -41.01 -0.42
CA SER A 66 -2.35 -39.73 0.09
C SER A 66 -2.39 -39.71 1.59
N THR A 67 -1.85 -38.68 2.19
CA THR A 67 -1.87 -38.46 3.62
C THR A 67 -2.43 -37.08 3.94
N LYS A 68 -3.46 -37.01 4.79
CA LYS A 68 -3.98 -35.75 5.30
C LYS A 68 -2.91 -35.07 6.16
N VAL A 69 -2.54 -33.83 5.79
CA VAL A 69 -1.50 -33.06 6.50
C VAL A 69 -2.07 -31.90 7.32
N GLY A 70 -3.31 -31.49 7.03
CA GLY A 70 -3.95 -30.44 7.79
C GLY A 70 -5.45 -30.33 7.52
N SER A 71 -6.14 -29.53 8.32
CA SER A 71 -7.50 -29.09 8.06
C SER A 71 -7.65 -27.62 8.40
N THR A 72 -8.46 -26.91 7.62
CA THR A 72 -8.87 -25.54 7.87
C THR A 72 -10.30 -25.58 8.38
N PRO A 73 -10.62 -24.96 9.50
CA PRO A 73 -11.98 -24.97 10.04
C PRO A 73 -13.02 -24.45 9.03
N ALA A 74 -14.25 -24.96 9.12
CA ALA A 74 -15.37 -24.42 8.36
C ALA A 74 -15.50 -22.90 8.62
N THR A 75 -15.77 -22.13 7.58
CA THR A 75 -15.80 -20.66 7.66
C THR A 75 -16.98 -20.12 8.45
N GLY A 76 -17.98 -20.96 8.71
CA GLY A 76 -19.24 -20.54 9.31
C GLY A 76 -20.11 -19.75 8.34
N HIS A 77 -21.34 -19.47 8.76
CA HIS A 77 -22.24 -18.62 8.00
C HIS A 77 -22.02 -17.15 8.35
N ASP A 78 -21.96 -16.33 7.33
CA ASP A 78 -21.93 -14.89 7.40
C ASP A 78 -23.28 -14.38 6.91
N PHE A 79 -24.19 -14.17 7.85
CA PHE A 79 -25.55 -13.78 7.51
C PHE A 79 -25.65 -12.26 7.36
N GLU A 80 -26.23 -11.84 6.25
CA GLU A 80 -26.67 -10.46 6.07
C GLU A 80 -27.69 -10.05 7.16
N PRO A 81 -27.90 -8.75 7.37
CA PRO A 81 -28.92 -8.27 8.29
C PRO A 81 -30.31 -8.84 7.98
N TRP A 82 -31.14 -9.00 9.01
CA TRP A 82 -32.52 -9.44 8.84
C TRP A 82 -33.32 -8.45 7.96
N VAL A 83 -33.99 -8.97 6.95
CA VAL A 83 -34.92 -8.23 6.09
C VAL A 83 -36.33 -8.69 6.38
N ILE A 84 -37.25 -7.77 6.70
CA ILE A 84 -38.64 -8.09 6.90
C ILE A 84 -39.30 -8.39 5.56
N THR A 85 -39.78 -9.59 5.38
CA THR A 85 -40.51 -10.05 4.17
C THR A 85 -42.01 -9.85 4.29
N LEU A 86 -42.50 -9.86 5.52
CA LEU A 86 -43.90 -9.56 5.85
C LEU A 86 -43.97 -8.68 7.10
N HIS A 87 -44.47 -7.44 6.94
CA HIS A 87 -44.64 -6.56 8.11
C HIS A 87 -45.76 -7.05 9.06
N PRO A 88 -45.53 -7.03 10.37
CA PRO A 88 -46.53 -7.33 11.34
C PRO A 88 -47.64 -6.27 11.37
N THR A 89 -48.80 -6.64 11.82
CA THR A 89 -49.90 -5.71 12.13
C THR A 89 -50.21 -5.72 13.64
N ALA A 90 -51.21 -4.99 14.09
CA ALA A 90 -51.61 -5.00 15.49
C ALA A 90 -52.04 -6.39 15.97
N THR A 91 -52.46 -7.28 15.06
CA THR A 91 -53.03 -8.60 15.40
C THR A 91 -52.38 -9.78 14.69
N THR A 92 -51.52 -9.55 13.72
CA THR A 92 -50.84 -10.62 12.97
C THR A 92 -49.31 -10.45 13.04
N GLU A 93 -48.64 -11.55 13.23
CA GLU A 93 -47.15 -11.60 13.19
C GLU A 93 -46.65 -11.39 11.77
N GLY A 94 -45.48 -10.78 11.66
CA GLY A 94 -44.72 -10.62 10.44
C GLY A 94 -43.66 -11.72 10.29
N GLU A 95 -42.98 -11.69 9.17
CA GLU A 95 -41.86 -12.59 8.85
C GLU A 95 -40.61 -11.79 8.46
N ARG A 96 -39.44 -12.30 8.80
CA ARG A 96 -38.15 -11.78 8.37
C ARG A 96 -37.25 -12.92 7.91
N GLU A 97 -36.40 -12.63 6.94
CA GLU A 97 -35.41 -13.58 6.48
C GLU A 97 -34.02 -12.93 6.45
N ARG A 98 -33.01 -13.76 6.51
CA ARG A 98 -31.62 -13.35 6.19
C ARG A 98 -30.95 -14.43 5.38
N VAL A 99 -29.96 -14.03 4.61
CA VAL A 99 -29.24 -14.90 3.67
C VAL A 99 -27.77 -14.90 4.04
N CYS A 100 -27.15 -16.05 4.00
CA CYS A 100 -25.70 -16.10 4.14
C CYS A 100 -25.03 -15.59 2.85
N SER A 101 -24.18 -14.55 2.97
CA SER A 101 -23.45 -13.96 1.85
C SER A 101 -22.54 -14.94 1.12
N ARG A 102 -22.04 -15.97 1.83
CA ARG A 102 -21.09 -16.96 1.30
C ARG A 102 -21.74 -18.17 0.62
N CYS A 103 -22.84 -18.67 1.11
CA CYS A 103 -23.44 -19.92 0.61
C CYS A 103 -24.91 -19.80 0.22
N GLY A 104 -25.53 -18.65 0.40
CA GLY A 104 -26.92 -18.39 0.01
C GLY A 104 -27.97 -19.12 0.88
N VAL A 105 -27.58 -19.79 1.97
CA VAL A 105 -28.53 -20.44 2.87
C VAL A 105 -29.42 -19.37 3.53
N LYS A 106 -30.72 -19.62 3.58
CA LYS A 106 -31.69 -18.72 4.14
C LYS A 106 -32.11 -19.15 5.55
N GLU A 107 -32.26 -18.18 6.43
CA GLU A 107 -32.83 -18.33 7.75
C GLU A 107 -34.06 -17.43 7.89
N THR A 108 -35.17 -17.95 8.41
CA THR A 108 -36.41 -17.22 8.61
C THR A 108 -36.76 -17.14 10.07
N ASP A 109 -37.38 -16.05 10.49
CA ASP A 109 -37.83 -15.83 11.87
C ASP A 109 -39.12 -14.97 11.87
N THR A 110 -39.84 -14.97 12.97
CA THR A 110 -41.09 -14.23 13.10
C THR A 110 -40.87 -12.87 13.76
N VAL A 111 -41.64 -11.86 13.33
CA VAL A 111 -41.73 -10.56 13.98
C VAL A 111 -43.08 -10.46 14.70
N LEU A 112 -43.05 -10.26 16.01
CA LEU A 112 -44.28 -10.24 16.84
C LEU A 112 -45.27 -9.17 16.39
N ALA A 113 -46.53 -9.50 16.44
CA ALA A 113 -47.65 -8.56 16.18
C ALA A 113 -47.57 -7.36 17.14
N HIS A 114 -47.69 -6.15 16.61
CA HIS A 114 -47.66 -4.90 17.38
C HIS A 114 -48.32 -3.74 16.63
N GLU A 115 -48.85 -2.77 17.36
CA GLU A 115 -49.18 -1.46 16.78
C GLU A 115 -47.90 -0.69 16.48
N HIS A 116 -47.81 -0.07 15.31
CA HIS A 116 -46.63 0.68 14.89
C HIS A 116 -46.43 1.94 15.76
N SER A 117 -45.41 1.89 16.62
CA SER A 117 -44.95 3.05 17.39
C SER A 117 -43.99 3.90 16.51
N MET A 118 -44.54 4.88 15.85
CA MET A 118 -43.83 5.67 14.85
C MET A 118 -42.97 6.78 15.46
N THR A 119 -41.71 6.83 15.03
CA THR A 119 -40.78 7.95 15.30
C THR A 119 -40.47 8.70 14.04
N LEU A 120 -40.28 10.01 14.14
CA LEU A 120 -39.82 10.87 13.07
C LEU A 120 -38.35 10.61 12.79
N LYS A 121 -38.00 10.58 11.52
CA LYS A 121 -36.65 10.50 10.98
C LYS A 121 -36.40 11.71 10.09
N GLU A 122 -35.23 12.31 10.19
CA GLU A 122 -34.87 13.50 9.44
C GLU A 122 -34.73 13.21 7.94
N ALA A 123 -34.94 14.24 7.15
CA ALA A 123 -34.68 14.22 5.71
C ALA A 123 -33.18 14.07 5.43
N VAL A 124 -32.87 13.42 4.34
CA VAL A 124 -31.53 13.37 3.78
C VAL A 124 -31.59 13.93 2.36
N PRO A 125 -30.84 15.00 2.06
CA PRO A 125 -30.77 15.56 0.73
C PRO A 125 -30.34 14.52 -0.31
N VAL A 126 -30.97 14.52 -1.45
CA VAL A 126 -30.50 13.76 -2.60
C VAL A 126 -29.25 14.42 -3.19
N THR A 127 -28.28 13.59 -3.60
CA THR A 127 -27.09 14.03 -4.33
C THR A 127 -27.03 13.41 -5.72
N CYS A 128 -25.94 13.61 -6.44
CA CYS A 128 -25.72 12.95 -7.73
C CYS A 128 -25.63 11.42 -7.57
N ASP A 129 -24.99 10.95 -6.50
CA ASP A 129 -24.62 9.54 -6.29
C ASP A 129 -25.52 8.84 -5.30
N THR A 130 -26.11 9.60 -4.36
CA THR A 130 -26.84 9.01 -3.26
C THR A 130 -28.32 9.37 -3.31
N ASP A 131 -29.15 8.34 -3.08
CA ASP A 131 -30.56 8.52 -2.89
C ASP A 131 -30.82 9.36 -1.63
N GLY A 132 -31.71 10.32 -1.74
CA GLY A 132 -32.20 11.10 -0.62
C GLY A 132 -33.62 10.69 -0.22
N TRP A 133 -34.16 11.37 0.78
CA TRP A 133 -35.56 11.23 1.23
C TRP A 133 -35.99 12.43 2.07
N ASP A 134 -37.27 12.73 1.99
CA ASP A 134 -37.89 13.67 2.90
C ASP A 134 -38.05 13.09 4.31
N GLU A 135 -38.38 13.95 5.27
CA GLU A 135 -38.72 13.55 6.62
C GLU A 135 -39.78 12.43 6.61
N TYR A 136 -39.50 11.31 7.27
CA TYR A 136 -40.39 10.15 7.28
C TYR A 136 -40.58 9.59 8.69
N ARG A 137 -41.55 8.71 8.86
CA ARG A 137 -41.82 8.03 10.11
C ARG A 137 -41.43 6.57 10.03
N GLN A 138 -40.75 6.08 11.05
CA GLN A 138 -40.31 4.68 11.18
C GLN A 138 -40.84 4.07 12.49
N CYS A 139 -41.27 2.85 12.43
CA CYS A 139 -41.65 2.10 13.62
C CYS A 139 -40.40 1.76 14.47
N ARG A 140 -40.55 1.81 15.81
CA ARG A 140 -39.47 1.47 16.73
C ARG A 140 -39.27 -0.04 16.93
N LEU A 141 -40.30 -0.82 16.60
CA LEU A 141 -40.38 -2.26 16.91
C LEU A 141 -40.17 -3.14 15.66
N CYS A 142 -40.27 -2.55 14.46
CA CYS A 142 -40.01 -3.23 13.20
C CYS A 142 -39.49 -2.15 12.18
N ASP A 143 -39.15 -2.56 10.99
CA ASP A 143 -38.63 -1.65 9.94
C ASP A 143 -39.73 -1.04 9.06
N TYR A 144 -41.02 -1.17 9.44
CA TYR A 144 -42.11 -0.46 8.77
C TYR A 144 -41.89 1.05 8.83
N ASN A 145 -41.90 1.69 7.67
CA ASN A 145 -41.68 3.11 7.56
C ASN A 145 -42.46 3.73 6.40
N THR A 146 -42.59 5.04 6.41
CA THR A 146 -43.23 5.84 5.37
C THR A 146 -42.21 6.51 4.43
N LYS A 147 -40.97 6.01 4.40
CA LYS A 147 -39.87 6.56 3.62
C LYS A 147 -40.19 6.48 2.13
N ILE A 148 -40.09 7.60 1.46
CA ILE A 148 -40.09 7.69 0.00
C ILE A 148 -38.67 8.01 -0.44
N ILE A 149 -38.06 7.10 -1.18
CA ILE A 149 -36.72 7.29 -1.70
C ILE A 149 -36.80 8.22 -2.92
N ILE A 150 -36.05 9.30 -2.86
CA ILE A 150 -35.79 10.20 -3.97
C ILE A 150 -34.48 9.71 -4.60
N LYS A 151 -34.57 9.21 -5.80
CA LYS A 151 -33.40 8.64 -6.48
C LYS A 151 -32.34 9.68 -6.73
N ALA A 152 -31.07 9.28 -6.62
CA ALA A 152 -29.93 10.08 -7.02
C ALA A 152 -30.16 10.73 -8.38
N THR A 153 -29.79 11.99 -8.50
CA THR A 153 -30.08 12.79 -9.73
C THR A 153 -29.18 12.36 -10.90
N GLY A 154 -28.15 11.58 -10.63
CA GLY A 154 -27.11 11.28 -11.59
C GLY A 154 -26.20 12.47 -11.86
N HIS A 155 -25.18 12.24 -12.66
CA HIS A 155 -24.23 13.27 -13.04
C HIS A 155 -24.68 13.96 -14.34
N GLU A 156 -24.60 15.28 -14.35
CA GLU A 156 -24.63 16.09 -15.58
C GLU A 156 -23.18 16.60 -15.78
N TRP A 157 -22.51 16.03 -16.78
CA TRP A 157 -21.09 16.27 -16.97
C TRP A 157 -20.82 17.54 -17.78
N SER A 158 -19.78 18.28 -17.42
CA SER A 158 -19.21 19.35 -18.23
C SER A 158 -18.58 18.81 -19.52
N GLY A 159 -18.14 19.67 -20.40
CA GLY A 159 -17.25 19.25 -21.49
C GLY A 159 -15.93 18.69 -20.94
N TYR A 160 -15.40 17.68 -21.60
CA TYR A 160 -14.09 17.12 -21.26
C TYR A 160 -12.95 18.08 -21.57
N VAL A 161 -11.97 18.14 -20.67
CA VAL A 161 -10.73 18.92 -20.82
C VAL A 161 -9.55 17.97 -20.76
N SER A 162 -8.63 18.06 -21.70
CA SER A 162 -7.41 17.25 -21.72
C SER A 162 -6.55 17.50 -20.49
N LEU A 163 -5.96 16.44 -19.94
CA LEU A 163 -4.95 16.49 -18.88
C LEU A 163 -3.51 16.45 -19.43
N GLY A 164 -3.34 16.35 -20.77
CA GLY A 164 -2.03 16.33 -21.42
C GLY A 164 -1.25 15.02 -21.31
N ASN A 165 -1.86 13.98 -20.75
CA ASN A 165 -1.25 12.66 -20.52
C ASN A 165 -1.99 11.50 -21.21
N GLY A 166 -2.73 11.80 -22.29
CA GLY A 166 -3.58 10.81 -22.96
C GLY A 166 -4.91 10.58 -22.27
N THR A 167 -5.24 11.34 -21.24
CA THR A 167 -6.53 11.32 -20.57
C THR A 167 -7.20 12.69 -20.63
N HIS A 168 -8.50 12.68 -20.44
CA HIS A 168 -9.29 13.88 -20.28
C HIS A 168 -10.23 13.76 -19.08
N LYS A 169 -10.59 14.88 -18.48
CA LYS A 169 -11.51 14.92 -17.35
C LYS A 169 -12.72 15.80 -17.65
N CYS A 170 -13.83 15.47 -17.02
CA CYS A 170 -14.97 16.39 -16.89
C CYS A 170 -15.42 16.46 -15.43
N ALA A 171 -16.09 17.52 -15.07
CA ALA A 171 -16.67 17.68 -13.74
C ALA A 171 -18.19 17.63 -13.82
N CYS A 172 -18.83 17.12 -12.80
CA CYS A 172 -20.27 17.15 -12.70
C CYS A 172 -20.74 18.60 -12.49
N LEU A 173 -21.72 19.05 -13.29
CA LEU A 173 -22.30 20.40 -13.19
C LEU A 173 -23.14 20.58 -11.92
N ASN A 174 -23.66 19.48 -11.38
CA ASN A 174 -24.46 19.47 -10.15
C ASN A 174 -23.59 19.44 -8.88
N ASP A 175 -22.37 18.89 -8.98
CA ASP A 175 -21.38 18.83 -7.88
C ASP A 175 -19.98 18.77 -8.50
N SER A 176 -19.25 19.87 -8.41
CA SER A 176 -17.94 20.02 -9.03
C SER A 176 -16.82 19.16 -8.36
N THR A 177 -17.12 18.54 -7.22
CA THR A 177 -16.21 17.59 -6.59
C THR A 177 -16.23 16.22 -7.26
N HIS A 178 -17.29 15.91 -8.00
CA HIS A 178 -17.38 14.70 -8.80
C HIS A 178 -16.69 14.91 -10.14
N ILE A 179 -15.59 14.20 -10.34
CA ILE A 179 -14.76 14.26 -11.54
C ILE A 179 -14.78 12.89 -12.21
N ASP A 180 -15.02 12.85 -13.50
CA ASP A 180 -14.80 11.65 -14.31
C ASP A 180 -13.54 11.84 -15.15
N VAL A 181 -12.66 10.84 -15.13
CA VAL A 181 -11.41 10.81 -15.91
C VAL A 181 -11.49 9.64 -16.87
N ALA A 182 -11.34 9.91 -18.15
CA ALA A 182 -11.37 8.91 -19.19
C ALA A 182 -10.16 9.03 -20.12
N ILE A 183 -9.86 7.94 -20.83
CA ILE A 183 -8.79 7.91 -21.82
C ILE A 183 -9.26 8.67 -23.08
N CYS A 184 -8.33 9.42 -23.68
CA CYS A 184 -8.58 10.07 -24.96
C CYS A 184 -8.84 9.01 -26.04
N THR A 185 -9.95 9.17 -26.76
CA THR A 185 -10.31 8.30 -27.89
C THR A 185 -10.05 9.02 -29.21
N TYR A 186 -9.38 8.32 -30.13
CA TYR A 186 -9.02 8.85 -31.44
C TYR A 186 -9.64 7.98 -32.53
N GLU A 187 -10.25 8.63 -33.53
CA GLU A 187 -10.76 7.90 -34.68
C GLU A 187 -9.59 7.57 -35.64
N GLU A 188 -9.76 6.52 -36.44
CA GLU A 188 -8.71 6.06 -37.34
C GLU A 188 -8.29 7.16 -38.33
N GLY A 189 -7.04 7.63 -38.21
CA GLY A 189 -6.46 8.69 -39.04
C GLY A 189 -6.65 10.13 -38.52
N GLU A 190 -7.23 10.30 -37.34
CA GLU A 190 -7.34 11.61 -36.69
C GLU A 190 -6.29 11.76 -35.58
N ASP A 191 -5.64 12.93 -35.57
CA ASP A 191 -4.62 13.27 -34.58
C ASP A 191 -5.18 13.98 -33.34
N GLU A 192 -6.49 14.18 -33.28
CA GLU A 192 -7.18 14.84 -32.16
C GLU A 192 -8.19 13.91 -31.48
N CYS A 193 -8.25 13.97 -30.16
CA CYS A 193 -9.25 13.23 -29.38
C CYS A 193 -10.66 13.68 -29.77
N SER A 194 -11.50 12.73 -30.16
CA SER A 194 -12.90 13.00 -30.59
C SER A 194 -13.76 13.59 -29.48
N VAL A 195 -13.31 13.54 -28.22
CA VAL A 195 -14.07 14.01 -27.05
C VAL A 195 -13.56 15.35 -26.52
N CYS A 196 -12.25 15.55 -26.35
CA CYS A 196 -11.68 16.77 -25.77
C CYS A 196 -10.89 17.63 -26.78
N GLY A 197 -10.72 17.18 -28.03
CA GLY A 197 -9.98 17.89 -29.06
C GLY A 197 -8.47 18.02 -28.81
N ALA A 198 -7.94 17.28 -27.85
CA ALA A 198 -6.49 17.30 -27.60
C ALA A 198 -5.76 16.52 -28.69
N GLU A 199 -4.60 17.02 -29.10
CA GLU A 199 -3.69 16.29 -29.97
C GLU A 199 -3.38 14.91 -29.38
N TYR A 200 -3.13 13.95 -30.24
CA TYR A 200 -2.90 12.57 -29.93
C TYR A 200 -1.71 12.43 -28.94
N CYS A 201 -2.03 12.11 -27.69
CA CYS A 201 -1.05 11.82 -26.68
C CYS A 201 -1.10 10.33 -26.38
N PHE A 202 -0.12 9.57 -26.88
CA PHE A 202 -0.06 8.14 -26.65
C PHE A 202 0.21 7.83 -25.20
N GLY A 203 -0.77 7.28 -24.52
CA GLY A 203 -0.61 6.70 -23.22
C GLY A 203 -1.24 5.30 -23.18
N VAL A 204 -0.53 4.33 -22.64
CA VAL A 204 -1.18 3.10 -22.17
C VAL A 204 -2.13 3.46 -21.03
N ARG A 205 -3.18 2.66 -20.90
CA ARG A 205 -4.14 2.77 -19.79
C ARG A 205 -3.37 2.84 -18.45
N TYR A 206 -3.50 3.98 -17.75
CA TYR A 206 -2.78 4.24 -16.50
C TYR A 206 -1.26 4.06 -16.60
N GLY A 207 -0.66 4.53 -17.69
CA GLY A 207 0.78 4.59 -17.88
C GLY A 207 1.30 6.02 -17.88
N ASN A 208 2.61 6.18 -17.74
CA ASN A 208 3.28 7.46 -17.92
C ASN A 208 3.85 7.53 -19.34
N SER A 209 3.27 8.38 -20.20
CA SER A 209 3.64 8.46 -21.61
C SER A 209 5.09 8.90 -21.83
N SER A 210 5.65 9.73 -20.96
CA SER A 210 7.06 10.18 -21.04
C SER A 210 8.03 9.01 -20.87
N TYR A 211 7.69 8.02 -20.06
CA TYR A 211 8.48 6.83 -19.81
C TYR A 211 7.93 5.57 -20.53
N GLY A 212 6.94 5.75 -21.40
CA GLY A 212 6.40 4.75 -22.30
C GLY A 212 6.66 5.15 -23.76
N TYR A 213 5.63 5.66 -24.42
CA TYR A 213 5.68 6.04 -25.84
C TYR A 213 6.80 7.04 -26.19
N TYR A 214 6.97 8.09 -25.38
CA TYR A 214 7.97 9.14 -25.62
C TYR A 214 9.38 8.76 -25.16
N ALA A 215 9.56 7.65 -24.45
CA ALA A 215 10.88 7.16 -24.05
C ALA A 215 11.79 6.83 -25.25
N PHE A 216 11.22 6.68 -26.44
CA PHE A 216 11.97 6.39 -27.67
C PHE A 216 12.46 7.62 -28.42
N GLU A 217 12.10 8.82 -27.98
CA GLU A 217 12.59 10.06 -28.57
C GLU A 217 14.13 10.13 -28.47
N GLY A 218 14.78 10.50 -29.58
CA GLY A 218 16.23 10.57 -29.64
C GLY A 218 16.93 9.30 -30.19
N TYR A 219 16.22 8.20 -30.34
CA TYR A 219 16.73 7.01 -31.06
C TYR A 219 16.58 7.19 -32.57
N SER A 220 17.49 6.60 -33.37
CA SER A 220 17.43 6.66 -34.84
C SER A 220 16.15 6.04 -35.41
N ASP A 221 15.60 5.07 -34.71
CA ASP A 221 14.47 4.26 -35.11
C ASP A 221 13.18 4.69 -34.34
N ALA A 222 13.19 5.86 -33.70
CA ALA A 222 12.13 6.33 -32.79
C ALA A 222 10.72 6.16 -33.39
N SER A 223 10.50 6.58 -34.64
CA SER A 223 9.18 6.50 -35.29
C SER A 223 8.67 5.05 -35.42
N GLY A 224 9.55 4.09 -35.77
CA GLY A 224 9.19 2.69 -35.86
C GLY A 224 8.93 2.08 -34.49
N MET A 225 9.76 2.43 -33.48
CA MET A 225 9.59 1.99 -32.10
C MET A 225 8.29 2.50 -31.48
N GLN A 226 7.98 3.76 -31.71
CA GLN A 226 6.71 4.36 -31.27
C GLN A 226 5.49 3.74 -31.96
N SER A 227 5.62 3.40 -33.27
CA SER A 227 4.54 2.73 -34.00
C SER A 227 4.28 1.33 -33.45
N LEU A 228 5.34 0.55 -33.16
CA LEU A 228 5.18 -0.75 -32.52
C LEU A 228 4.57 -0.64 -31.12
N TYR A 229 5.02 0.32 -30.30
CA TYR A 229 4.45 0.56 -28.97
C TYR A 229 2.94 0.86 -29.03
N ARG A 230 2.53 1.69 -30.00
CA ARG A 230 1.13 1.99 -30.28
C ARG A 230 0.32 0.74 -30.62
N ASP A 231 0.86 -0.09 -31.52
CA ASP A 231 0.13 -1.28 -31.98
C ASP A 231 0.06 -2.35 -30.88
N LEU A 232 1.09 -2.46 -30.02
CA LEU A 232 1.03 -3.26 -28.78
C LEU A 232 -0.07 -2.73 -27.84
N THR A 233 -0.16 -1.41 -27.67
CA THR A 233 -1.21 -0.76 -26.86
C THR A 233 -2.60 -1.09 -27.44
N THR A 234 -2.78 -0.91 -28.76
CA THR A 234 -4.07 -1.19 -29.42
C THR A 234 -4.48 -2.65 -29.27
N ALA A 235 -3.55 -3.59 -29.47
CA ALA A 235 -3.84 -5.00 -29.32
C ALA A 235 -4.20 -5.36 -27.86
N SER A 236 -3.54 -4.73 -26.91
CA SER A 236 -3.81 -4.92 -25.47
C SER A 236 -5.16 -4.36 -25.07
N GLU A 237 -5.56 -3.19 -25.57
CA GLU A 237 -6.89 -2.63 -25.32
C GLU A 237 -7.99 -3.51 -25.93
N LEU A 238 -7.79 -4.00 -27.16
CA LEU A 238 -8.73 -4.92 -27.79
C LEU A 238 -8.85 -6.25 -27.02
N PHE A 239 -7.75 -6.72 -26.46
CA PHE A 239 -7.77 -7.90 -25.61
C PHE A 239 -8.43 -7.65 -24.27
N PHE A 240 -8.20 -6.51 -23.65
CA PHE A 240 -8.84 -6.11 -22.38
C PHE A 240 -10.37 -6.12 -22.48
N GLU A 241 -10.92 -5.67 -23.62
CA GLU A 241 -12.37 -5.71 -23.90
C GLU A 241 -12.83 -7.10 -24.40
N SER A 242 -11.93 -8.07 -24.50
CA SER A 242 -12.22 -9.37 -25.11
C SER A 242 -12.82 -10.36 -24.12
N ASP A 243 -13.93 -10.92 -24.52
CA ASP A 243 -14.66 -11.98 -23.83
C ASP A 243 -14.21 -13.40 -24.17
N LYS A 244 -13.01 -13.61 -24.67
CA LYS A 244 -12.57 -14.90 -25.22
C LYS A 244 -11.48 -15.55 -24.39
N ASP A 245 -11.56 -16.88 -24.27
CA ASP A 245 -10.41 -17.68 -23.84
C ASP A 245 -9.31 -17.62 -24.90
N VAL A 246 -8.06 -17.67 -24.44
CA VAL A 246 -6.90 -17.75 -25.33
C VAL A 246 -6.40 -19.18 -25.36
N ALA A 247 -6.40 -19.79 -26.56
CA ALA A 247 -5.84 -21.12 -26.72
C ALA A 247 -4.31 -21.07 -26.80
N SER A 248 -3.67 -22.09 -26.24
CA SER A 248 -2.22 -22.23 -26.38
C SER A 248 -1.84 -22.59 -27.83
N ASP A 249 -0.84 -21.91 -28.36
CA ASP A 249 -0.16 -22.23 -29.61
C ASP A 249 1.32 -22.50 -29.31
N ASP A 250 1.74 -23.75 -29.47
CA ASP A 250 3.11 -24.22 -29.16
C ASP A 250 3.60 -23.90 -27.75
N GLY A 251 2.68 -23.84 -26.75
CA GLY A 251 2.96 -23.52 -25.35
C GLY A 251 2.88 -22.05 -25.03
N TYR A 252 2.57 -21.19 -25.98
CA TYR A 252 2.39 -19.75 -25.77
C TYR A 252 0.92 -19.33 -25.95
N TYR A 253 0.49 -18.33 -25.24
CA TYR A 253 -0.86 -17.75 -25.33
C TYR A 253 -0.76 -16.40 -26.04
N VAL A 254 -0.89 -16.43 -27.37
CA VAL A 254 -0.65 -15.28 -28.26
C VAL A 254 -1.93 -14.48 -28.47
N ILE A 255 -1.86 -13.16 -28.28
CA ILE A 255 -2.98 -12.24 -28.55
C ILE A 255 -2.69 -11.24 -29.69
N GLY A 256 -1.45 -11.15 -30.16
CA GLY A 256 -1.04 -10.34 -31.30
C GLY A 256 0.31 -10.75 -31.85
N GLY A 257 0.53 -10.49 -33.14
CA GLY A 257 1.82 -10.72 -33.81
C GLY A 257 2.17 -9.54 -34.71
N PHE A 258 3.40 -9.05 -34.61
CA PHE A 258 3.86 -7.81 -35.24
C PHE A 258 5.13 -8.08 -36.04
N ASN A 259 5.09 -7.86 -37.35
CA ASN A 259 6.26 -7.99 -38.19
C ASN A 259 7.14 -6.73 -38.08
N ILE A 260 8.35 -6.89 -37.54
CA ILE A 260 9.25 -5.75 -37.29
C ILE A 260 9.70 -5.05 -38.60
N ASP A 261 9.65 -5.74 -39.73
CA ASP A 261 9.96 -5.15 -41.04
C ASP A 261 8.95 -4.05 -41.42
N ASP A 262 7.70 -4.13 -40.94
CA ASP A 262 6.65 -3.14 -41.19
C ASP A 262 6.95 -1.81 -40.44
N TYR A 263 7.72 -1.87 -39.38
CA TYR A 263 8.13 -0.72 -38.58
C TYR A 263 9.53 -0.21 -38.96
N GLY A 264 10.26 -0.97 -39.77
CA GLY A 264 11.64 -0.61 -40.16
C GLY A 264 12.63 -0.62 -39.00
N ILE A 265 12.41 -1.45 -37.99
CA ILE A 265 13.24 -1.55 -36.79
C ILE A 265 13.96 -2.90 -36.67
N THR A 266 15.00 -2.96 -35.86
CA THR A 266 15.70 -4.21 -35.57
C THR A 266 14.95 -5.04 -34.52
N LEU A 267 15.27 -6.34 -34.44
CA LEU A 267 14.72 -7.21 -33.40
C LEU A 267 15.12 -6.73 -31.98
N GLU A 268 16.31 -6.19 -31.81
CA GLU A 268 16.75 -5.65 -30.52
C GLU A 268 15.96 -4.39 -30.14
N ALA A 269 15.67 -3.51 -31.13
CA ALA A 269 14.78 -2.36 -30.90
C ALA A 269 13.34 -2.82 -30.51
N ALA A 270 12.81 -3.83 -31.22
CA ALA A 270 11.49 -4.38 -30.91
C ALA A 270 11.42 -5.00 -29.49
N LYS A 271 12.47 -5.72 -29.08
CA LYS A 271 12.57 -6.23 -27.70
C LYS A 271 12.64 -5.12 -26.66
N ALA A 272 13.32 -4.03 -26.96
CA ALA A 272 13.37 -2.86 -26.10
C ALA A 272 12.00 -2.20 -25.97
N VAL A 273 11.26 -2.05 -27.09
CA VAL A 273 9.88 -1.56 -27.06
C VAL A 273 9.01 -2.45 -26.17
N TRP A 274 9.10 -3.77 -26.36
CA TRP A 274 8.34 -4.72 -25.54
C TRP A 274 8.62 -4.55 -24.05
N LYS A 275 9.89 -4.46 -23.65
CA LYS A 275 10.26 -4.32 -22.22
C LYS A 275 9.73 -3.02 -21.62
N ILE A 276 9.87 -1.91 -22.33
CA ILE A 276 9.27 -0.65 -21.88
C ILE A 276 7.76 -0.75 -21.79
N PHE A 277 7.12 -1.35 -22.79
CA PHE A 277 5.68 -1.58 -22.80
C PHE A 277 5.24 -2.38 -21.58
N TYR A 278 5.90 -3.50 -21.30
CA TYR A 278 5.59 -4.36 -20.15
C TYR A 278 5.73 -3.64 -18.81
N VAL A 279 6.81 -2.86 -18.64
CA VAL A 279 7.07 -2.15 -17.38
C VAL A 279 6.18 -0.93 -17.20
N SER A 280 5.85 -0.22 -18.30
CA SER A 280 5.05 1.00 -18.26
C SER A 280 3.54 0.77 -18.27
N SER A 281 3.08 -0.49 -18.36
CA SER A 281 1.67 -0.86 -18.55
C SER A 281 1.11 -1.71 -17.40
N PRO A 282 1.04 -1.19 -16.16
CA PRO A 282 0.63 -2.01 -15.01
C PRO A 282 -0.82 -2.51 -15.12
N ALA A 283 -1.70 -1.81 -15.86
CA ALA A 283 -3.09 -2.19 -16.06
C ALA A 283 -3.25 -3.48 -16.87
N TYR A 284 -2.26 -3.85 -17.68
CA TYR A 284 -2.29 -5.11 -18.44
C TYR A 284 -1.62 -6.22 -17.63
N TYR A 285 -2.20 -6.54 -16.50
CA TYR A 285 -1.68 -7.48 -15.49
C TYR A 285 -1.44 -8.88 -16.02
N TRP A 286 -2.10 -9.23 -17.11
CA TRP A 286 -2.04 -10.54 -17.77
C TRP A 286 -0.85 -10.71 -18.73
N LEU A 287 -0.07 -9.66 -19.03
CA LEU A 287 1.10 -9.74 -19.90
C LEU A 287 2.13 -10.74 -19.37
N ASP A 288 2.67 -11.55 -20.29
CA ASP A 288 3.85 -12.37 -19.99
C ASP A 288 5.11 -11.50 -19.94
N ALA A 289 6.03 -11.79 -19.03
CA ALA A 289 7.28 -11.05 -18.91
C ALA A 289 8.25 -11.31 -20.08
N SER A 290 8.06 -12.43 -20.81
CA SER A 290 8.97 -12.89 -21.83
C SER A 290 8.65 -12.31 -23.21
N VAL A 291 9.67 -11.84 -23.90
CA VAL A 291 9.55 -11.43 -25.31
C VAL A 291 9.67 -12.65 -26.21
N ILE A 292 8.61 -13.00 -26.88
CA ILE A 292 8.58 -14.11 -27.83
C ILE A 292 8.74 -13.57 -29.25
N ALA A 293 9.69 -14.12 -30.01
CA ALA A 293 9.93 -13.74 -31.39
C ALA A 293 10.27 -14.97 -32.25
N SER A 294 9.78 -14.98 -33.50
CA SER A 294 10.11 -15.99 -34.50
C SER A 294 10.31 -15.30 -35.86
N GLY A 295 11.50 -15.45 -36.44
CA GLY A 295 11.89 -14.69 -37.63
C GLY A 295 11.83 -13.19 -37.43
N SER A 296 11.07 -12.48 -38.26
CA SER A 296 10.80 -11.04 -38.14
C SER A 296 9.53 -10.72 -37.35
N THR A 297 8.91 -11.69 -36.67
CA THR A 297 7.67 -11.45 -35.93
C THR A 297 7.94 -11.46 -34.42
N VAL A 298 7.49 -10.40 -33.72
CA VAL A 298 7.40 -10.31 -32.26
C VAL A 298 5.95 -10.54 -31.88
N TYR A 299 5.73 -11.38 -30.87
CA TYR A 299 4.40 -11.77 -30.41
C TYR A 299 4.07 -11.11 -29.08
N LEU A 300 2.85 -10.60 -28.98
CA LEU A 300 2.26 -10.17 -27.73
C LEU A 300 1.62 -11.40 -27.07
N THR A 301 2.17 -11.78 -25.92
CA THR A 301 1.74 -12.97 -25.18
C THR A 301 1.20 -12.61 -23.81
N ILE A 302 0.30 -13.47 -23.34
CA ILE A 302 -0.21 -13.41 -21.98
C ILE A 302 0.27 -14.65 -21.21
N SER A 303 0.35 -14.53 -19.91
CA SER A 303 0.63 -15.68 -19.05
C SER A 303 -0.52 -16.68 -19.08
N ASP A 304 -0.18 -17.97 -19.00
CA ASP A 304 -1.11 -19.10 -19.03
C ASP A 304 -2.18 -19.00 -17.93
N VAL A 305 -1.82 -18.47 -16.77
CA VAL A 305 -2.75 -18.26 -15.63
C VAL A 305 -3.92 -17.35 -16.01
N TYR A 306 -3.73 -16.44 -16.97
CA TYR A 306 -4.75 -15.51 -17.47
C TYR A 306 -5.36 -15.92 -18.82
N ALA A 307 -5.12 -17.12 -19.29
CA ALA A 307 -5.71 -17.62 -20.56
C ALA A 307 -7.22 -17.81 -20.47
N ASP A 308 -7.71 -18.18 -19.29
CA ASP A 308 -9.13 -18.38 -18.99
C ASP A 308 -9.84 -17.04 -18.76
N ARG A 309 -10.95 -16.83 -19.50
CA ARG A 309 -11.75 -15.59 -19.42
C ARG A 309 -12.43 -15.40 -18.08
N GLU A 310 -12.97 -16.47 -17.51
CA GLU A 310 -13.72 -16.40 -16.24
C GLU A 310 -12.77 -15.94 -15.12
N TYR A 311 -11.54 -16.44 -15.14
CA TYR A 311 -10.52 -16.01 -14.19
C TYR A 311 -10.10 -14.56 -14.42
N ARG A 312 -9.90 -14.10 -15.67
CA ARG A 312 -9.63 -12.67 -15.92
C ARG A 312 -10.76 -11.77 -15.43
N SER A 313 -12.01 -12.14 -15.73
CA SER A 313 -13.17 -11.37 -15.25
C SER A 313 -13.26 -11.31 -13.73
N TYR A 314 -12.84 -12.38 -13.05
CA TYR A 314 -12.71 -12.38 -11.59
C TYR A 314 -11.60 -11.43 -11.14
N CYS A 315 -10.42 -11.46 -11.77
CA CYS A 315 -9.32 -10.56 -11.47
C CYS A 315 -9.71 -9.09 -11.67
N ASP A 316 -10.40 -8.78 -12.78
CA ASP A 316 -10.90 -7.44 -13.09
C ASP A 316 -11.83 -6.92 -11.97
N GLY A 317 -12.76 -7.76 -11.51
CA GLY A 317 -13.66 -7.43 -10.41
C GLY A 317 -12.93 -7.14 -9.09
N GLU A 318 -11.88 -7.90 -8.79
CA GLU A 318 -11.05 -7.69 -7.59
C GLU A 318 -10.16 -6.45 -7.71
N ILE A 319 -9.62 -6.17 -8.89
CA ILE A 319 -8.88 -4.92 -9.17
C ILE A 319 -9.80 -3.70 -9.03
N GLU A 320 -11.02 -3.77 -9.55
CA GLU A 320 -12.01 -2.72 -9.35
C GLU A 320 -12.39 -2.55 -7.87
N ARG A 321 -12.46 -3.64 -7.09
CA ARG A 321 -12.67 -3.57 -5.64
C ARG A 321 -11.52 -2.84 -4.96
N MET A 322 -10.28 -3.24 -5.23
CA MET A 322 -9.06 -2.58 -4.76
C MET A 322 -9.07 -1.08 -5.07
N ASP A 323 -9.41 -0.71 -6.29
CA ASP A 323 -9.48 0.68 -6.75
C ASP A 323 -10.53 1.49 -5.96
N ARG A 324 -11.72 0.91 -5.73
CA ARG A 324 -12.76 1.54 -4.89
C ARG A 324 -12.33 1.71 -3.43
N GLU A 325 -11.64 0.72 -2.87
CA GLU A 325 -11.13 0.78 -1.50
C GLU A 325 -10.08 1.89 -1.35
N VAL A 326 -9.14 1.99 -2.28
CA VAL A 326 -8.13 3.06 -2.29
C VAL A 326 -8.78 4.43 -2.49
N LYS A 327 -9.73 4.54 -3.43
CA LYS A 327 -10.45 5.79 -3.67
C LYS A 327 -11.25 6.27 -2.44
N ALA A 328 -11.71 5.36 -1.60
CA ALA A 328 -12.36 5.70 -0.33
C ALA A 328 -11.40 6.26 0.75
N LEU A 329 -10.09 6.00 0.60
CA LEU A 329 -9.06 6.54 1.49
C LEU A 329 -8.54 7.92 1.04
N ILE A 330 -8.82 8.31 -0.21
CA ILE A 330 -8.27 9.51 -0.84
C ILE A 330 -9.40 10.54 -1.00
N SER A 331 -9.15 11.77 -0.54
CA SER A 331 -10.03 12.91 -0.79
C SER A 331 -9.42 13.84 -1.85
N ASP A 332 -10.26 14.66 -2.47
CA ASP A 332 -9.82 15.66 -3.46
C ASP A 332 -8.93 16.76 -2.84
N GLU A 333 -9.01 16.95 -1.52
CA GLU A 333 -8.21 17.92 -0.78
C GLU A 333 -6.78 17.42 -0.49
N MET A 334 -6.52 16.11 -0.63
CA MET A 334 -5.20 15.53 -0.40
C MET A 334 -4.19 15.99 -1.45
N SER A 335 -3.01 16.36 -1.00
CA SER A 335 -1.83 16.59 -1.85
C SER A 335 -1.38 15.30 -2.55
N GLU A 336 -0.55 15.41 -3.57
CA GLU A 336 0.07 14.24 -4.23
C GLU A 336 0.83 13.35 -3.24
N LEU A 337 1.53 13.96 -2.28
CA LEU A 337 2.24 13.22 -1.24
C LEU A 337 1.28 12.44 -0.34
N GLU A 338 0.22 13.07 0.15
CA GLU A 338 -0.76 12.40 1.02
C GLU A 338 -1.45 11.24 0.31
N ARG A 339 -1.77 11.40 -0.98
CA ARG A 339 -2.29 10.31 -1.82
C ARG A 339 -1.28 9.17 -1.97
N ALA A 340 -0.03 9.49 -2.30
CA ALA A 340 1.03 8.50 -2.44
C ALA A 340 1.27 7.72 -1.13
N VAL A 341 1.25 8.40 0.01
CA VAL A 341 1.36 7.80 1.36
C VAL A 341 0.18 6.89 1.67
N ALA A 342 -1.06 7.32 1.37
CA ALA A 342 -2.26 6.51 1.58
C ALA A 342 -2.22 5.24 0.72
N ILE A 343 -1.82 5.35 -0.54
CA ILE A 343 -1.66 4.22 -1.46
C ILE A 343 -0.55 3.27 -0.98
N ALA A 344 0.62 3.81 -0.61
CA ALA A 344 1.72 3.00 -0.08
C ALA A 344 1.32 2.23 1.18
N SER A 345 0.61 2.90 2.10
CA SER A 345 0.08 2.28 3.31
C SER A 345 -0.92 1.17 3.02
N TYR A 346 -1.80 1.36 2.04
CA TYR A 346 -2.76 0.34 1.61
C TYR A 346 -2.05 -0.90 1.07
N ILE A 347 -1.03 -0.71 0.22
CA ILE A 347 -0.28 -1.81 -0.39
C ILE A 347 0.50 -2.60 0.68
N VAL A 348 1.28 -1.91 1.51
CA VAL A 348 2.12 -2.55 2.54
C VAL A 348 1.28 -3.30 3.59
N LYS A 349 0.06 -2.84 3.88
CA LYS A 349 -0.86 -3.55 4.78
C LYS A 349 -1.60 -4.72 4.12
N GLY A 350 -1.77 -4.67 2.81
CA GLY A 350 -2.57 -5.65 2.07
C GLY A 350 -1.76 -6.71 1.33
N LEU A 351 -0.44 -6.57 1.26
CA LEU A 351 0.44 -7.44 0.50
C LEU A 351 1.55 -8.00 1.40
N GLU A 352 1.73 -9.32 1.39
CA GLU A 352 2.87 -9.99 2.02
C GLU A 352 3.81 -10.55 0.95
N TYR A 353 5.12 -10.59 1.25
CA TYR A 353 6.09 -11.10 0.28
C TYR A 353 5.92 -12.60 0.05
N ALA A 354 5.77 -13.00 -1.22
CA ALA A 354 5.49 -14.36 -1.64
C ALA A 354 6.76 -15.19 -1.78
N TYR A 355 6.87 -16.25 -0.97
CA TYR A 355 7.93 -17.24 -1.07
C TYR A 355 7.38 -18.60 -1.45
N GLU A 356 8.20 -19.40 -2.16
CA GLU A 356 7.96 -20.80 -2.38
C GLU A 356 7.91 -21.58 -1.05
N GLN A 357 7.58 -22.85 -1.08
CA GLN A 357 7.47 -23.69 0.13
C GLN A 357 8.76 -23.76 0.97
N ASP A 358 9.90 -23.40 0.41
CA ASP A 358 11.19 -23.35 1.10
C ASP A 358 11.32 -22.10 2.02
N GLY A 359 10.41 -21.13 1.88
CA GLY A 359 10.40 -19.89 2.65
C GLY A 359 11.52 -18.91 2.30
N VAL A 360 12.24 -19.12 1.21
CA VAL A 360 13.40 -18.30 0.80
C VAL A 360 13.35 -17.93 -0.67
N THR A 361 12.93 -18.84 -1.55
CA THR A 361 12.82 -18.59 -3.00
C THR A 361 11.56 -17.78 -3.28
N PRO A 362 11.66 -16.62 -3.97
CA PRO A 362 10.47 -15.89 -4.41
C PRO A 362 9.60 -16.73 -5.35
N VAL A 363 8.30 -16.59 -5.24
CA VAL A 363 7.34 -17.26 -6.14
C VAL A 363 7.56 -16.80 -7.58
N SER A 364 7.62 -17.75 -8.51
CA SER A 364 7.86 -17.49 -9.93
C SER A 364 6.59 -17.37 -10.78
N ASP A 365 5.43 -17.70 -10.22
CA ASP A 365 4.13 -17.60 -10.91
C ASP A 365 3.78 -16.15 -11.25
N MET A 366 3.30 -15.89 -12.46
CA MET A 366 3.04 -14.53 -12.97
C MET A 366 2.02 -13.73 -12.15
N TRP A 367 1.10 -14.39 -11.43
CA TRP A 367 0.19 -13.68 -10.52
C TRP A 367 0.94 -12.94 -9.41
N ALA A 368 2.06 -13.51 -8.93
CA ALA A 368 2.89 -12.88 -7.90
C ALA A 368 3.75 -11.72 -8.43
N HIS A 369 3.87 -11.57 -9.75
CA HIS A 369 4.60 -10.51 -10.46
C HIS A 369 3.69 -9.40 -11.02
N SER A 370 2.41 -9.42 -10.68
CA SER A 370 1.43 -8.45 -11.15
C SER A 370 0.59 -7.88 -10.00
N MET A 371 -0.22 -6.86 -10.29
CA MET A 371 -1.09 -6.27 -9.27
C MET A 371 -2.21 -7.23 -8.79
N THR A 372 -2.42 -8.37 -9.45
CA THR A 372 -3.31 -9.42 -8.94
C THR A 372 -2.74 -10.09 -7.68
N GLY A 373 -1.43 -10.01 -7.47
CA GLY A 373 -0.81 -10.38 -6.18
C GLY A 373 -1.49 -9.67 -5.02
N LEU A 374 -1.66 -8.35 -5.12
CA LEU A 374 -2.37 -7.55 -4.11
C LEU A 374 -3.89 -7.75 -4.18
N ALA A 375 -4.49 -7.55 -5.37
CA ALA A 375 -5.93 -7.49 -5.50
C ALA A 375 -6.65 -8.81 -5.21
N VAL A 376 -6.01 -9.94 -5.54
CA VAL A 376 -6.61 -11.29 -5.52
C VAL A 376 -6.02 -12.16 -4.40
N HIS A 377 -4.70 -12.14 -4.22
CA HIS A 377 -4.01 -13.13 -3.41
C HIS A 377 -3.56 -12.60 -2.03
N GLY A 378 -3.32 -11.30 -1.89
CA GLY A 378 -2.67 -10.71 -0.71
C GLY A 378 -1.19 -11.09 -0.57
N TYR A 379 -0.60 -11.67 -1.62
CA TYR A 379 0.79 -12.10 -1.68
C TYR A 379 1.42 -11.71 -3.01
N GLY A 380 2.69 -11.29 -3.02
CA GLY A 380 3.37 -10.96 -4.25
C GLY A 380 4.86 -10.73 -4.04
N VAL A 381 5.62 -10.66 -5.14
CA VAL A 381 7.03 -10.32 -5.12
C VAL A 381 7.23 -8.84 -5.44
N CYS A 382 8.47 -8.34 -5.49
CA CYS A 382 8.78 -6.92 -5.71
C CYS A 382 8.03 -6.27 -6.89
N GLU A 383 7.80 -6.99 -7.98
CA GLU A 383 7.03 -6.48 -9.11
C GLU A 383 5.55 -6.23 -8.76
N ALA A 384 4.93 -7.07 -7.90
CA ALA A 384 3.54 -6.85 -7.46
C ALA A 384 3.41 -5.56 -6.64
N TYR A 385 4.35 -5.29 -5.72
CA TYR A 385 4.42 -4.03 -5.00
C TYR A 385 4.57 -2.85 -5.96
N SER A 386 5.56 -2.94 -6.86
CA SER A 386 5.88 -1.87 -7.80
C SER A 386 4.74 -1.57 -8.78
N LYS A 387 4.15 -2.61 -9.40
CA LYS A 387 3.04 -2.43 -10.36
C LYS A 387 1.77 -1.95 -9.69
N SER A 388 1.46 -2.45 -8.48
CA SER A 388 0.31 -1.97 -7.71
C SER A 388 0.46 -0.50 -7.34
N PHE A 389 1.64 -0.09 -6.88
CA PHE A 389 1.89 1.31 -6.54
C PHE A 389 1.82 2.22 -7.76
N MET A 390 2.45 1.83 -8.87
CA MET A 390 2.37 2.59 -10.12
C MET A 390 0.92 2.74 -10.61
N TYR A 391 0.16 1.65 -10.66
CA TYR A 391 -1.23 1.66 -11.10
C TYR A 391 -2.09 2.57 -10.24
N LEU A 392 -2.05 2.38 -8.92
CA LEU A 392 -2.88 3.14 -7.99
C LEU A 392 -2.49 4.62 -7.92
N CYS A 393 -1.20 4.95 -8.01
CA CYS A 393 -0.72 6.33 -8.09
C CYS A 393 -1.27 7.04 -9.33
N LEU A 394 -1.09 6.44 -10.51
CA LEU A 394 -1.54 7.03 -11.78
C LEU A 394 -3.06 7.17 -11.83
N ARG A 395 -3.80 6.23 -11.26
CA ARG A 395 -5.26 6.30 -11.10
C ARG A 395 -5.72 7.47 -10.21
N ASN A 396 -4.89 7.87 -9.27
CA ASN A 396 -5.23 8.88 -8.27
C ASN A 396 -4.43 10.20 -8.46
N GLY A 397 -3.89 10.43 -9.65
CA GLY A 397 -3.28 11.70 -10.05
C GLY A 397 -1.89 11.94 -9.45
N VAL A 398 -1.17 10.89 -9.11
CA VAL A 398 0.24 10.94 -8.72
C VAL A 398 1.09 10.33 -9.84
N ASP A 399 1.99 11.11 -10.42
CA ASP A 399 2.92 10.60 -11.42
C ASP A 399 3.84 9.54 -10.79
N CYS A 400 3.88 8.37 -11.41
CA CYS A 400 4.67 7.23 -10.91
C CYS A 400 5.17 6.38 -12.09
N ILE A 401 6.36 5.84 -11.95
CA ILE A 401 6.95 4.88 -12.90
C ILE A 401 7.62 3.74 -12.13
N ALA A 402 7.76 2.60 -12.79
CA ALA A 402 8.52 1.48 -12.24
C ALA A 402 10.01 1.65 -12.48
N GLY A 403 10.82 1.33 -11.48
CA GLY A 403 12.26 1.12 -11.58
C GLY A 403 12.57 -0.37 -11.60
N SER A 404 13.62 -0.75 -12.31
CA SER A 404 14.08 -2.14 -12.41
C SER A 404 15.60 -2.19 -12.44
N GLY A 405 16.18 -3.17 -11.79
CA GLY A 405 17.64 -3.34 -11.70
C GLY A 405 18.04 -4.34 -10.65
N TYR A 406 19.05 -3.97 -9.88
CA TYR A 406 19.55 -4.80 -8.78
C TYR A 406 19.46 -4.03 -7.47
N ALA A 407 19.00 -4.70 -6.41
CA ALA A 407 19.07 -4.19 -5.04
C ALA A 407 19.60 -5.29 -4.12
N GLY A 408 20.54 -4.95 -3.24
CA GLY A 408 21.19 -5.95 -2.39
C GLY A 408 21.96 -7.04 -3.15
N GLY A 409 22.18 -6.86 -4.46
CA GLY A 409 22.84 -7.83 -5.34
C GLY A 409 21.90 -8.78 -6.07
N GLU A 410 20.58 -8.67 -5.87
CA GLU A 410 19.54 -9.48 -6.52
C GLU A 410 18.70 -8.62 -7.49
N ALA A 411 18.11 -9.25 -8.51
CA ALA A 411 17.18 -8.57 -9.41
C ALA A 411 15.98 -8.05 -8.62
N HIS A 412 15.62 -6.79 -8.83
CA HIS A 412 14.64 -6.11 -8.02
C HIS A 412 13.84 -5.06 -8.81
N ALA A 413 12.61 -4.79 -8.34
CA ALA A 413 11.73 -3.77 -8.87
C ALA A 413 11.30 -2.82 -7.74
N TRP A 414 11.29 -1.52 -8.05
CA TRP A 414 10.88 -0.43 -7.16
C TRP A 414 10.13 0.65 -7.95
N ASN A 415 9.94 1.82 -7.38
CA ASN A 415 9.25 2.92 -8.06
C ASN A 415 10.01 4.24 -7.96
N TYR A 416 9.71 5.12 -8.90
CA TYR A 416 9.92 6.55 -8.76
C TYR A 416 8.56 7.24 -8.85
N PHE A 417 8.27 8.14 -7.93
CA PHE A 417 7.02 8.89 -7.90
C PHE A 417 7.28 10.38 -7.74
N LYS A 418 6.33 11.22 -8.15
CA LYS A 418 6.51 12.66 -8.23
C LYS A 418 5.64 13.37 -7.20
N VAL A 419 6.21 14.35 -6.52
CA VAL A 419 5.51 15.27 -5.63
C VAL A 419 5.81 16.69 -6.10
N GLY A 420 4.81 17.42 -6.54
CA GLY A 420 5.01 18.67 -7.29
C GLY A 420 5.82 18.40 -8.57
N ASP A 421 6.94 19.08 -8.71
CA ASP A 421 7.84 18.90 -9.85
C ASP A 421 9.07 18.02 -9.56
N VAL A 422 9.11 17.36 -8.39
CA VAL A 422 10.28 16.64 -7.90
C VAL A 422 10.01 15.14 -7.83
N TRP A 423 10.93 14.34 -8.38
CA TRP A 423 10.88 12.88 -8.32
C TRP A 423 11.62 12.33 -7.10
N TYR A 424 11.06 11.29 -6.51
CA TYR A 424 11.60 10.55 -5.36
C TYR A 424 11.57 9.05 -5.62
N GLY A 425 12.49 8.32 -5.02
CA GLY A 425 12.50 6.85 -5.02
C GLY A 425 11.58 6.28 -3.95
N ALA A 426 10.99 5.12 -4.24
CA ALA A 426 10.21 4.33 -3.27
C ALA A 426 10.38 2.84 -3.52
N ASP A 427 10.69 2.09 -2.48
CA ASP A 427 10.69 0.64 -2.50
C ASP A 427 9.73 0.10 -1.44
N LEU A 428 8.52 -0.23 -1.86
CA LEU A 428 7.49 -0.71 -0.95
C LEU A 428 7.74 -2.14 -0.47
N THR A 429 8.51 -2.94 -1.22
CA THR A 429 8.92 -4.27 -0.80
C THR A 429 9.78 -4.22 0.46
N TRP A 430 10.72 -3.27 0.51
CA TRP A 430 11.60 -3.07 1.65
C TRP A 430 11.01 -2.14 2.72
N THR A 431 9.91 -1.47 2.43
CA THR A 431 9.09 -0.72 3.39
C THR A 431 8.16 -1.66 4.18
N ASP A 432 7.87 -2.85 3.65
CA ASP A 432 7.04 -3.86 4.31
C ASP A 432 7.84 -4.60 5.39
N HIS A 433 7.47 -4.37 6.64
CA HIS A 433 8.07 -4.98 7.83
C HIS A 433 7.16 -6.00 8.51
N SER A 434 6.12 -6.48 7.82
CA SER A 434 5.17 -7.51 8.32
C SER A 434 4.49 -7.11 9.65
N GLY A 435 4.01 -5.88 9.77
CA GLY A 435 3.35 -5.35 10.96
C GLY A 435 2.14 -4.47 10.66
N GLU A 436 1.36 -4.13 11.71
CA GLU A 436 0.22 -3.22 11.58
C GLU A 436 0.64 -1.77 11.29
N GLU A 437 1.88 -1.39 11.66
CA GLU A 437 2.42 -0.04 11.49
C GLU A 437 3.25 0.05 10.21
N VAL A 438 2.97 1.05 9.36
CA VAL A 438 3.75 1.32 8.15
C VAL A 438 4.86 2.31 8.46
N PHE A 439 6.09 1.88 8.26
CA PHE A 439 7.28 2.74 8.38
C PHE A 439 7.77 3.09 6.99
N PHE A 440 7.84 4.38 6.67
CA PHE A 440 8.24 4.88 5.35
C PHE A 440 9.77 5.00 5.19
N ASP A 441 10.52 4.00 5.61
CA ASP A 441 11.99 3.98 5.61
C ASP A 441 12.62 3.83 4.22
N LYS A 442 11.88 3.31 3.25
CA LYS A 442 12.27 3.22 1.83
C LYS A 442 11.33 3.99 0.91
N PHE A 443 10.77 5.09 1.39
CA PHE A 443 9.80 5.90 0.67
C PHE A 443 10.19 7.39 0.68
N GLY A 444 10.10 8.05 -0.45
CA GLY A 444 10.47 9.45 -0.59
C GLY A 444 11.98 9.69 -0.62
N LEU A 445 12.73 8.75 -1.19
CA LEU A 445 14.19 8.75 -1.19
C LEU A 445 14.79 9.62 -2.29
N SER A 446 15.85 10.36 -1.96
CA SER A 446 16.69 11.09 -2.89
C SER A 446 17.55 10.15 -3.74
N SER A 447 18.20 10.71 -4.78
CA SER A 447 19.17 9.97 -5.58
C SER A 447 20.32 9.40 -4.74
N THR A 448 20.78 10.15 -3.73
CA THR A 448 21.85 9.69 -2.84
C THR A 448 21.43 8.50 -1.99
N SER A 449 20.18 8.46 -1.57
CA SER A 449 19.68 7.40 -0.68
C SER A 449 19.26 6.15 -1.45
N ILE A 450 18.45 6.27 -2.51
CA ILE A 450 17.98 5.11 -3.25
C ILE A 450 19.12 4.40 -3.99
N PHE A 451 20.03 5.12 -4.62
CA PHE A 451 21.13 4.51 -5.38
C PHE A 451 22.31 4.02 -4.51
N LYS A 452 22.19 4.10 -3.21
CA LYS A 452 23.16 3.51 -2.27
C LYS A 452 23.12 1.98 -2.30
N ASP A 453 21.94 1.42 -2.45
CA ASP A 453 21.70 -0.03 -2.47
C ASP A 453 20.89 -0.51 -3.69
N HIS A 454 20.36 0.40 -4.51
CA HIS A 454 19.69 0.10 -5.78
C HIS A 454 20.53 0.55 -6.97
N THR A 455 20.70 -0.34 -7.92
CA THR A 455 21.42 -0.04 -9.19
C THR A 455 20.44 -0.24 -10.34
N PRO A 456 19.91 0.83 -10.96
CA PRO A 456 19.03 0.70 -12.11
C PRO A 456 19.70 -0.01 -13.27
N HIS A 457 18.93 -0.78 -14.04
CA HIS A 457 19.42 -1.26 -15.33
C HIS A 457 19.79 -0.08 -16.22
N SER A 458 20.87 -0.23 -16.97
CA SER A 458 21.30 0.77 -17.94
C SER A 458 21.18 0.21 -19.36
N SER A 459 20.98 1.08 -20.34
CA SER A 459 20.95 0.72 -21.77
C SER A 459 22.24 0.08 -22.27
N THR A 460 23.33 0.15 -21.50
CA THR A 460 24.65 -0.41 -21.84
C THR A 460 24.88 -1.81 -21.27
N GLU A 461 23.98 -2.33 -20.44
CA GLU A 461 24.11 -3.66 -19.84
C GLU A 461 23.88 -4.78 -20.89
N PRO A 462 24.82 -5.72 -21.04
CA PRO A 462 24.64 -6.82 -21.98
C PRO A 462 23.41 -7.68 -21.64
N GLY A 463 22.51 -7.86 -22.60
CA GLY A 463 21.29 -8.67 -22.43
C GLY A 463 20.10 -7.96 -21.77
N VAL A 464 20.29 -6.71 -21.36
CA VAL A 464 19.23 -5.86 -20.84
C VAL A 464 18.96 -4.74 -21.86
N ASN A 465 17.84 -4.87 -22.59
CA ASN A 465 17.42 -3.86 -23.58
C ASN A 465 16.51 -2.82 -22.93
N PHE A 466 16.93 -2.28 -21.81
CA PHE A 466 16.21 -1.25 -21.10
C PHE A 466 16.71 0.12 -21.55
N ILE A 467 15.84 1.00 -22.01
CA ILE A 467 16.24 2.24 -22.68
C ILE A 467 15.84 3.50 -21.92
N TYR A 468 14.95 3.47 -20.95
CA TYR A 468 14.74 4.68 -20.18
C TYR A 468 15.65 4.75 -18.95
N GLU A 469 16.14 5.95 -18.70
CA GLU A 469 16.94 6.25 -17.52
C GLU A 469 16.03 6.67 -16.38
N ALA A 470 16.50 6.44 -15.15
CA ALA A 470 15.80 6.95 -13.97
C ALA A 470 15.61 8.48 -14.10
N PRO A 471 14.48 9.02 -13.64
CA PRO A 471 14.29 10.47 -13.61
C PRO A 471 15.31 11.14 -12.72
N THR A 472 15.52 12.46 -12.91
CA THR A 472 16.33 13.22 -11.97
C THR A 472 15.62 13.31 -10.65
N LEU A 473 16.13 12.59 -9.66
CA LEU A 473 15.54 12.54 -8.31
C LEU A 473 15.98 13.76 -7.48
N SER A 474 15.23 14.02 -6.42
CA SER A 474 15.58 14.97 -5.37
C SER A 474 17.01 14.78 -4.88
N SER A 475 17.65 15.84 -4.44
CA SER A 475 18.93 15.79 -3.74
C SER A 475 18.80 15.51 -2.23
N ALA A 476 17.58 15.60 -1.68
CA ALA A 476 17.26 15.32 -0.29
C ALA A 476 16.05 14.39 -0.18
N ASP A 477 16.04 13.52 0.83
CA ASP A 477 14.93 12.64 1.13
C ASP A 477 13.72 13.43 1.64
N LEU A 478 12.51 12.89 1.44
CA LEU A 478 11.33 13.36 2.17
C LEU A 478 11.50 12.96 3.65
N GLN A 479 11.30 13.94 4.52
CA GLN A 479 11.43 13.75 5.97
C GLN A 479 10.04 13.50 6.58
N LEU A 480 9.38 12.43 6.16
CA LEU A 480 7.99 12.18 6.47
C LEU A 480 7.71 12.15 7.98
N ALA A 481 6.66 12.83 8.36
CA ALA A 481 6.16 12.87 9.73
C ALA A 481 4.64 12.62 9.75
N SER A 482 4.20 11.58 10.46
CA SER A 482 2.79 11.22 10.58
C SER A 482 2.22 11.71 11.90
N LEU A 483 1.17 12.51 11.84
CA LEU A 483 0.51 13.13 12.98
C LEU A 483 -0.72 12.33 13.40
N TYR A 484 -0.84 12.13 14.72
CA TYR A 484 -2.00 11.52 15.37
C TYR A 484 -2.53 12.46 16.45
N LYS A 485 -3.85 12.51 16.62
CA LYS A 485 -4.53 13.26 17.69
C LYS A 485 -5.34 12.30 18.55
N GLY A 486 -4.96 12.11 19.80
CA GLY A 486 -5.63 11.18 20.71
C GLY A 486 -5.64 9.73 20.21
N GLY A 487 -4.64 9.33 19.43
CA GLY A 487 -4.53 8.00 18.80
C GLY A 487 -5.20 7.88 17.43
N GLU A 488 -5.94 8.90 16.98
CA GLU A 488 -6.54 8.93 15.64
C GLU A 488 -5.57 9.56 14.62
N TYR A 489 -5.39 8.94 13.46
CA TYR A 489 -4.55 9.45 12.38
C TYR A 489 -5.11 10.75 11.81
N VAL A 490 -4.26 11.78 11.70
CA VAL A 490 -4.61 13.09 11.14
C VAL A 490 -4.08 13.26 9.73
N GLY A 491 -2.81 12.88 9.49
CA GLY A 491 -2.17 13.00 8.18
C GLY A 491 -0.68 12.70 8.24
N THR A 492 -0.07 12.53 7.07
CA THR A 492 1.40 12.42 6.90
C THR A 492 1.88 13.62 6.11
N TYR A 493 2.93 14.26 6.59
CA TYR A 493 3.48 15.52 6.10
C TYR A 493 4.89 15.32 5.56
N ALA A 494 5.32 16.21 4.66
CA ALA A 494 6.64 16.13 4.04
C ALA A 494 7.79 16.47 5.00
N SER A 495 7.48 17.06 6.16
CA SER A 495 8.47 17.38 7.19
C SER A 495 7.88 17.36 8.60
N LEU A 496 8.75 17.27 9.59
CA LEU A 496 8.36 17.40 11.00
C LEU A 496 7.75 18.78 11.30
N ASP A 497 8.28 19.84 10.70
CA ASP A 497 7.73 21.21 10.88
C ASP A 497 6.30 21.31 10.35
N GLU A 498 6.00 20.75 9.18
CA GLU A 498 4.64 20.74 8.62
C GLU A 498 3.67 19.94 9.49
N ALA A 499 4.09 18.78 9.99
CA ALA A 499 3.26 17.99 10.91
C ALA A 499 2.96 18.76 12.21
N LEU A 500 3.95 19.50 12.73
CA LEU A 500 3.77 20.33 13.91
C LEU A 500 2.91 21.58 13.64
N ASP A 501 2.93 22.15 12.43
CA ASP A 501 2.07 23.27 12.04
C ASP A 501 0.59 22.87 11.94
N ALA A 502 0.30 21.60 11.67
CA ALA A 502 -1.05 21.07 11.65
C ALA A 502 -1.68 20.90 13.05
N ILE A 503 -0.91 21.08 14.13
CA ILE A 503 -1.41 21.02 15.51
C ILE A 503 -2.21 22.29 15.81
N ALA A 504 -3.54 22.19 15.93
CA ALA A 504 -4.44 23.32 16.11
C ALA A 504 -5.17 23.33 17.45
N ASP A 505 -5.29 22.18 18.16
CA ASP A 505 -6.07 22.06 19.39
C ASP A 505 -5.15 22.04 20.63
N SER A 506 -5.17 23.11 21.40
CA SER A 506 -4.31 23.27 22.59
C SER A 506 -4.65 22.34 23.75
N GLU A 507 -5.82 21.71 23.73
CA GLU A 507 -6.29 20.83 24.81
C GLU A 507 -6.13 19.33 24.46
N ALA A 508 -5.69 19.02 23.23
CA ALA A 508 -5.51 17.67 22.76
C ALA A 508 -4.08 17.15 22.96
N GLU A 509 -3.94 15.83 23.03
CA GLU A 509 -2.67 15.12 22.99
C GLU A 509 -2.36 14.73 21.54
N TYR A 510 -1.11 14.94 21.14
CA TYR A 510 -0.64 14.62 19.81
C TYR A 510 0.57 13.70 19.87
N GLU A 511 0.64 12.77 18.91
CA GLU A 511 1.83 11.99 18.64
C GLU A 511 2.28 12.24 17.19
N VAL A 512 3.56 12.49 17.01
CA VAL A 512 4.21 12.64 15.71
C VAL A 512 5.20 11.51 15.55
N TYR A 513 4.93 10.63 14.57
CA TYR A 513 5.83 9.55 14.21
C TYR A 513 6.76 10.03 13.10
N ILE A 514 8.06 9.93 13.31
CA ILE A 514 9.06 10.32 12.33
C ILE A 514 9.76 9.09 11.75
N GLY A 515 10.03 9.13 10.45
CA GLY A 515 10.59 8.04 9.68
C GLY A 515 11.95 7.57 10.19
N PHE A 516 12.26 6.35 9.84
CA PHE A 516 13.50 5.65 10.18
C PHE A 516 14.11 5.03 8.92
N TYR A 517 15.43 5.12 8.76
CA TYR A 517 16.14 4.54 7.63
C TYR A 517 17.10 3.41 8.09
N LEU A 518 16.95 2.22 7.49
CA LEU A 518 17.78 1.03 7.79
C LEU A 518 19.17 1.03 7.16
N ALA A 519 19.63 2.11 6.50
CA ALA A 519 20.96 2.12 5.92
C ALA A 519 22.02 2.34 6.98
N TYR A 520 22.93 1.45 7.03
CA TYR A 520 24.00 1.13 7.97
C TYR A 520 24.82 2.26 8.61
N GLU A 521 24.66 3.53 8.24
CA GLU A 521 25.53 4.59 8.75
C GLU A 521 24.88 5.95 9.04
N ASN A 522 23.67 6.28 8.54
CA ASN A 522 23.04 7.55 8.82
C ASN A 522 21.51 7.40 8.82
N GLY A 523 20.85 7.55 9.96
CA GLY A 523 19.39 7.63 10.04
C GLY A 523 18.82 8.82 9.24
N ILE A 524 17.50 8.81 8.96
CA ILE A 524 16.84 9.99 8.40
C ILE A 524 16.95 11.12 9.42
N THR A 525 17.50 12.25 8.97
CA THR A 525 17.58 13.45 9.77
C THR A 525 16.37 14.34 9.47
N HIS A 526 15.53 14.56 10.46
CA HIS A 526 14.41 15.48 10.40
C HIS A 526 14.86 16.84 10.88
N ALA A 527 15.11 17.77 9.97
CA ALA A 527 15.46 19.12 10.33
C ALA A 527 14.26 19.83 11.00
N LEU A 528 14.52 20.51 12.11
CA LEU A 528 13.52 21.30 12.84
C LEU A 528 13.90 22.78 12.76
N TYR A 529 13.21 23.53 11.89
CA TYR A 529 13.52 24.94 11.59
C TYR A 529 12.81 25.93 12.51
N ARG A 530 11.84 25.48 13.29
CA ARG A 530 11.04 26.34 14.17
C ARG A 530 11.76 26.71 15.45
N SER A 531 11.47 27.89 15.95
CA SER A 531 11.98 28.37 17.24
C SER A 531 11.02 28.12 18.41
N GLU A 532 9.76 27.78 18.15
CA GLU A 532 8.73 27.50 19.16
C GLU A 532 7.90 26.27 18.78
N MET A 533 7.65 25.41 19.76
CA MET A 533 6.70 24.30 19.64
C MET A 533 5.26 24.81 19.69
N PRO A 534 4.31 24.16 18.99
CA PRO A 534 2.90 24.51 19.05
C PRO A 534 2.32 24.28 20.44
N ARG A 535 1.14 24.87 20.67
CA ARG A 535 0.39 24.65 21.91
C ARG A 535 -0.49 23.44 21.81
N ALA A 536 -0.34 22.53 22.76
CA ALA A 536 -1.13 21.34 22.93
C ALA A 536 -1.18 20.97 24.42
N LYS A 537 -1.95 19.97 24.79
CA LYS A 537 -1.87 19.38 26.13
C LYS A 537 -0.54 18.64 26.30
N ASN A 538 -0.17 17.84 25.33
CA ASN A 538 1.12 17.15 25.24
C ASN A 538 1.45 16.83 23.77
N ILE A 539 2.73 16.86 23.43
CA ILE A 539 3.23 16.42 22.13
C ILE A 539 4.26 15.33 22.38
N THR A 540 4.07 14.16 21.76
CA THR A 540 5.06 13.09 21.73
C THR A 540 5.64 13.02 20.33
N ILE A 541 6.95 13.19 20.18
CA ILE A 541 7.67 12.89 18.92
C ILE A 541 8.33 11.54 19.11
N ARG A 542 7.91 10.59 18.30
CA ARG A 542 8.33 9.21 18.38
C ARG A 542 9.11 8.81 17.13
N GLY A 543 10.32 8.36 17.31
CA GLY A 543 11.12 7.69 16.31
C GLY A 543 11.10 6.18 16.49
N ARG A 544 12.08 5.54 15.88
CA ARG A 544 12.33 4.10 16.04
C ARG A 544 13.78 3.90 16.42
N SER A 545 14.03 3.03 17.40
CA SER A 545 15.37 2.52 17.69
C SER A 545 15.50 1.09 17.18
N GLN A 546 16.61 0.76 16.55
CA GLN A 546 16.95 -0.62 16.20
C GLN A 546 18.31 -1.01 16.77
N TYR A 547 18.34 -2.14 17.48
CA TYR A 547 19.57 -2.72 17.98
C TYR A 547 20.29 -3.48 16.86
N VAL A 548 21.52 -3.10 16.56
CA VAL A 548 22.39 -3.81 15.63
C VAL A 548 23.66 -4.25 16.37
N GLY A 549 23.61 -5.44 17.01
CA GLY A 549 24.79 -6.18 17.48
C GLY A 549 25.52 -5.59 18.70
N GLU A 550 26.62 -6.22 19.09
CA GLU A 550 27.44 -5.90 20.31
C GLU A 550 28.23 -4.59 20.27
N GLY A 551 27.97 -3.69 19.33
CA GLY A 551 28.72 -2.43 19.20
C GLY A 551 27.80 -1.28 18.82
N TYR A 552 27.48 -0.46 19.78
CA TYR A 552 26.93 0.88 19.72
C TYR A 552 26.83 1.51 18.32
N LEU A 553 25.73 1.30 17.63
CA LEU A 553 25.16 2.25 16.69
C LEU A 553 23.68 2.16 16.88
N ASP A 554 23.16 3.03 17.73
CA ASP A 554 21.76 3.30 17.86
C ASP A 554 21.34 4.03 16.56
N ASN A 555 20.77 3.30 15.62
CA ASN A 555 20.11 3.89 14.47
C ASN A 555 18.76 4.46 14.91
N ASN A 556 18.78 5.51 15.70
CA ASN A 556 17.59 6.21 16.10
C ASN A 556 17.18 7.20 15.01
N SER A 557 15.89 7.52 14.95
CA SER A 557 15.44 8.68 14.18
C SER A 557 16.14 9.94 14.71
N ILE A 558 16.64 10.77 13.81
CA ILE A 558 17.42 11.94 14.15
C ILE A 558 16.57 13.20 13.97
N ILE A 559 16.54 14.08 14.98
CA ILE A 559 16.01 15.42 14.85
C ILE A 559 17.18 16.40 14.92
N GLU A 560 17.43 17.12 13.84
CA GLU A 560 18.49 18.14 13.77
C GLU A 560 17.90 19.51 14.11
N LEU A 561 18.38 20.09 15.21
CA LEU A 561 18.00 21.45 15.58
C LEU A 561 18.85 22.47 14.82
N THR A 562 18.20 23.30 14.01
CA THR A 562 18.84 24.42 13.30
C THR A 562 18.96 25.68 14.18
N GLY A 563 18.41 25.66 15.39
CA GLY A 563 18.46 26.75 16.35
C GLY A 563 17.86 26.40 17.70
N SER A 564 17.75 27.39 18.59
CA SER A 564 17.14 27.19 19.91
C SER A 564 15.64 27.00 19.80
N LEU A 565 15.09 26.06 20.59
CA LEU A 565 13.68 25.67 20.59
C LEU A 565 13.02 26.07 21.93
N THR A 566 11.85 26.66 21.86
CA THR A 566 11.05 27.01 23.06
C THR A 566 9.79 26.12 23.12
N LEU A 567 9.52 25.48 24.25
CA LEU A 567 8.33 24.64 24.39
C LEU A 567 7.05 25.50 24.49
N GLY A 568 6.00 25.02 23.84
CA GLY A 568 4.62 25.54 23.92
C GLY A 568 3.66 24.57 24.62
N SER A 569 4.15 23.35 24.93
CA SER A 569 3.43 22.25 25.60
C SER A 569 4.41 21.35 26.32
N ASP A 570 3.91 20.41 27.13
CA ASP A 570 4.73 19.30 27.57
C ASP A 570 5.20 18.50 26.32
N LEU A 571 6.47 18.10 26.29
CA LEU A 571 7.10 17.44 25.15
C LEU A 571 7.71 16.11 25.57
N THR A 572 7.43 15.09 24.79
CA THR A 572 8.02 13.77 24.96
C THR A 572 8.85 13.43 23.70
N PHE A 573 10.12 13.08 23.88
CA PHE A 573 10.94 12.44 22.88
C PHE A 573 11.02 10.95 23.18
N ALA A 574 10.64 10.12 22.21
CA ALA A 574 10.68 8.68 22.34
C ALA A 574 11.48 8.08 21.17
N ASP A 575 12.57 7.38 21.47
CA ASP A 575 13.44 6.72 20.48
C ASP A 575 13.99 7.69 19.41
N VAL A 576 14.44 8.88 19.81
CA VAL A 576 15.01 9.88 18.91
C VAL A 576 16.35 10.41 19.39
N HIS A 577 17.23 10.78 18.46
CA HIS A 577 18.44 11.55 18.72
C HIS A 577 18.24 13.00 18.31
N ILE A 578 18.47 13.92 19.24
CA ILE A 578 18.47 15.35 18.97
C ILE A 578 19.92 15.76 18.69
N THR A 579 20.20 16.16 17.47
CA THR A 579 21.52 16.61 17.02
C THR A 579 21.52 18.09 16.63
N VAL A 580 22.67 18.58 16.25
CA VAL A 580 22.87 19.99 15.84
C VAL A 580 23.53 20.01 14.48
N GLU A 581 23.13 20.93 13.62
CA GLU A 581 23.79 21.17 12.35
C GLU A 581 25.28 21.48 12.54
N ASP A 582 26.14 20.87 11.73
CA ASP A 582 27.58 21.03 11.81
C ASP A 582 28.00 22.51 11.72
N GLY A 583 28.79 22.95 12.71
CA GLY A 583 29.33 24.32 12.75
C GLY A 583 28.42 25.33 13.47
N ILE A 584 27.25 24.93 13.95
CA ILE A 584 26.38 25.75 14.80
C ILE A 584 26.78 25.58 16.27
N SER A 585 26.71 26.68 17.04
CA SER A 585 26.87 26.59 18.49
C SER A 585 25.67 25.86 19.12
N LEU A 586 25.93 25.07 20.14
CA LEU A 586 24.94 24.25 20.82
C LEU A 586 23.64 25.04 21.15
N PRO A 587 22.49 24.64 20.60
CA PRO A 587 21.22 25.33 20.80
C PRO A 587 20.68 25.10 22.19
N THR A 588 19.65 25.86 22.59
CA THR A 588 18.97 25.71 23.86
C THR A 588 17.55 25.24 23.66
N ILE A 589 17.14 24.15 24.34
CA ILE A 589 15.74 23.79 24.52
C ILE A 589 15.23 24.49 25.77
N GLN A 590 14.40 25.53 25.60
CA GLN A 590 13.85 26.34 26.69
C GLN A 590 12.50 25.79 27.11
N LEU A 591 12.41 25.24 28.34
CA LEU A 591 11.21 24.58 28.85
C LEU A 591 10.05 25.53 29.22
N LYS A 592 10.32 26.78 29.57
CA LYS A 592 9.30 27.71 30.15
C LYS A 592 8.63 27.09 31.37
N THR A 593 7.33 26.72 31.25
CA THR A 593 6.52 26.10 32.32
C THR A 593 6.20 24.63 32.06
N TYR A 594 6.73 24.07 30.97
CA TYR A 594 6.43 22.74 30.51
C TYR A 594 7.48 21.72 30.92
N ASP A 595 7.10 20.46 30.94
CA ASP A 595 7.98 19.35 31.25
C ASP A 595 8.55 18.73 29.96
N LEU A 596 9.74 18.09 30.07
CA LEU A 596 10.38 17.33 29.02
C LEU A 596 10.52 15.87 29.44
N ASN A 597 9.99 14.95 28.65
CA ASN A 597 10.06 13.52 28.89
C ASN A 597 10.94 12.84 27.83
N LEU A 598 11.82 11.94 28.26
CA LEU A 598 12.72 11.15 27.44
C LEU A 598 12.38 9.68 27.69
N THR A 599 11.86 8.99 26.68
CA THR A 599 11.34 7.62 26.82
C THR A 599 11.80 6.72 25.67
N GLY A 600 11.44 5.43 25.73
CA GLY A 600 11.80 4.43 24.72
C GLY A 600 13.09 3.69 25.06
N ASP A 601 13.83 3.23 24.06
CA ASP A 601 15.06 2.46 24.24
C ASP A 601 16.22 3.38 24.68
N SER A 602 16.52 4.41 23.89
CA SER A 602 17.53 5.42 24.24
C SER A 602 17.20 6.78 23.62
N VAL A 603 17.64 7.86 24.29
CA VAL A 603 17.50 9.24 23.79
C VAL A 603 18.81 9.99 23.98
N TYR A 604 19.28 10.64 22.91
CA TYR A 604 20.41 11.57 22.91
C TYR A 604 19.92 12.98 22.70
N VAL A 605 20.47 13.95 23.46
CA VAL A 605 20.14 15.36 23.31
C VAL A 605 21.42 16.20 23.25
N GLU A 606 21.80 16.63 22.05
CA GLU A 606 22.93 17.56 21.81
C GLU A 606 22.45 19.01 21.89
N ALA A 607 21.71 19.34 22.91
CA ALA A 607 21.25 20.69 23.17
C ALA A 607 21.39 21.00 24.66
N TYR A 608 21.48 22.31 24.99
CA TYR A 608 21.43 22.74 26.38
C TYR A 608 19.97 22.88 26.84
N ILE A 609 19.56 22.09 27.84
CA ILE A 609 18.21 22.13 28.38
C ILE A 609 18.13 23.19 29.48
N LYS A 610 17.30 24.21 29.27
CA LYS A 610 17.11 25.32 30.23
C LYS A 610 15.69 25.36 30.76
N GLY A 611 15.56 25.26 32.06
CA GLY A 611 14.30 25.47 32.79
C GLY A 611 13.75 26.89 32.63
N GLY A 612 12.52 27.08 33.07
CA GLY A 612 11.90 28.41 33.18
C GLY A 612 12.47 29.28 34.29
N GLU A 613 11.84 30.41 34.56
CA GLU A 613 12.19 31.27 35.69
C GLU A 613 12.02 30.55 37.04
N GLU A 614 12.63 31.04 38.10
CA GLU A 614 12.72 30.44 39.45
C GLU A 614 11.41 29.87 40.03
N ARG A 615 10.25 30.25 39.50
CA ARG A 615 8.93 29.73 39.89
C ARG A 615 8.39 28.61 39.03
N ALA A 616 8.97 28.37 37.89
CA ALA A 616 8.60 27.27 37.02
C ALA A 616 9.27 25.97 37.50
N ARG A 617 8.48 25.04 38.04
CA ARG A 617 8.98 23.77 38.58
C ARG A 617 9.04 22.71 37.48
N ASN A 618 9.78 22.99 36.39
CA ASN A 618 9.93 22.06 35.29
C ASN A 618 10.58 20.74 35.75
N THR A 619 10.14 19.66 35.18
CA THR A 619 10.73 18.34 35.35
C THR A 619 11.29 17.85 34.02
N VAL A 620 12.48 17.31 34.03
CA VAL A 620 12.99 16.42 32.97
C VAL A 620 12.87 15.00 33.47
N THR A 621 12.07 14.18 32.80
CA THR A 621 11.94 12.75 33.12
C THR A 621 12.76 11.94 32.13
N ALA A 622 13.61 11.05 32.61
CA ALA A 622 14.38 10.10 31.80
C ALA A 622 13.97 8.68 32.18
N ALA A 623 13.16 8.05 31.33
CA ALA A 623 12.60 6.72 31.51
C ALA A 623 12.84 5.88 30.24
N THR A 624 14.12 5.63 29.94
CA THR A 624 14.56 4.85 28.78
C THR A 624 15.11 3.47 29.22
N GLU A 625 15.04 2.48 28.35
CA GLU A 625 15.51 1.12 28.68
C GLU A 625 17.04 1.04 28.79
N ARG A 626 17.80 1.78 27.95
CA ARG A 626 19.26 1.70 27.87
C ARG A 626 20.01 2.95 28.31
N GLY A 627 19.39 4.10 28.29
CA GLY A 627 19.99 5.33 28.78
C GLY A 627 19.46 6.60 28.14
N ALA A 628 19.60 7.72 28.87
CA ALA A 628 19.32 9.07 28.40
C ALA A 628 20.61 9.89 28.48
N TYR A 629 20.97 10.54 27.37
CA TYR A 629 22.25 11.24 27.22
C TYR A 629 21.98 12.73 26.95
N LEU A 630 22.18 13.57 27.97
CA LEU A 630 22.01 15.02 27.91
C LEU A 630 23.38 15.68 27.65
N ILE A 631 23.90 15.51 26.46
CA ILE A 631 25.28 15.84 26.07
C ILE A 631 25.54 17.34 26.17
N GLY A 632 24.55 18.17 25.81
CA GLY A 632 24.66 19.62 25.93
C GLY A 632 24.54 20.15 27.36
N GLY A 633 24.13 19.30 28.30
CA GLY A 633 23.92 19.68 29.71
C GLY A 633 22.48 20.13 29.98
N ALA A 634 22.17 20.29 31.28
CA ALA A 634 20.84 20.72 31.73
C ALA A 634 20.90 21.66 32.92
N ASN A 635 20.15 22.77 32.85
CA ASN A 635 19.91 23.68 33.96
C ASN A 635 18.41 23.72 34.25
N VAL A 636 17.94 22.82 35.11
CA VAL A 636 16.53 22.59 35.36
C VAL A 636 16.24 22.43 36.86
N TYR A 637 15.00 22.61 37.25
CA TYR A 637 14.60 22.45 38.63
C TYR A 637 14.62 21.01 39.08
N ARG A 638 14.08 20.08 38.31
CA ARG A 638 13.98 18.67 38.68
C ARG A 638 14.38 17.76 37.53
N VAL A 639 15.13 16.71 37.86
CA VAL A 639 15.33 15.54 36.96
C VAL A 639 14.81 14.31 37.69
N ARG A 640 13.89 13.57 37.04
CA ARG A 640 13.43 12.25 37.46
C ARG A 640 14.09 11.21 36.57
N ILE A 641 14.89 10.37 37.18
CA ILE A 641 15.62 9.32 36.47
C ILE A 641 14.96 7.98 36.81
N GLU A 642 14.42 7.32 35.82
CA GLU A 642 13.76 6.00 35.88
C GLU A 642 14.49 4.94 35.03
N THR A 643 15.70 5.27 34.55
CA THR A 643 16.54 4.39 33.75
C THR A 643 17.81 4.01 34.49
N ASP A 644 18.48 2.95 34.07
CA ASP A 644 19.72 2.49 34.66
C ASP A 644 20.90 3.45 34.41
N LYS A 645 20.81 4.30 33.37
CA LYS A 645 21.90 5.21 33.00
C LYS A 645 21.39 6.56 32.50
N VAL A 646 21.86 7.63 33.14
CA VAL A 646 21.76 9.01 32.60
C VAL A 646 23.13 9.65 32.58
N VAL A 647 23.50 10.22 31.43
CA VAL A 647 24.76 10.94 31.26
C VAL A 647 24.46 12.42 31.08
N PHE A 648 25.06 13.24 31.92
CA PHE A 648 24.99 14.71 31.82
C PHE A 648 26.26 15.26 31.20
N GLY A 649 26.12 16.20 30.26
CA GLY A 649 27.23 16.97 29.71
C GLY A 649 27.74 18.07 30.66
N ALA A 650 28.71 18.84 30.15
CA ALA A 650 29.33 19.96 30.90
C ALA A 650 28.30 21.01 31.35
N ASP A 651 28.60 21.70 32.46
CA ASP A 651 27.83 22.84 32.99
C ASP A 651 26.37 22.52 33.43
N SER A 652 26.09 21.24 33.74
CA SER A 652 24.75 20.87 34.23
C SER A 652 24.53 21.33 35.68
N THR A 653 23.37 21.95 35.95
CA THR A 653 22.89 22.32 37.29
C THR A 653 21.48 21.80 37.49
N VAL A 654 21.29 20.88 38.42
CA VAL A 654 19.98 20.31 38.76
C VAL A 654 19.68 20.66 40.24
N THR A 655 18.56 21.31 40.50
CA THR A 655 18.19 21.71 41.88
C THR A 655 17.68 20.52 42.69
N TYR A 656 16.96 19.60 42.05
CA TYR A 656 16.43 18.40 42.68
C TYR A 656 16.55 17.20 41.70
N CYS A 657 17.13 16.14 42.18
CA CYS A 657 17.26 14.91 41.39
C CYS A 657 16.76 13.71 42.22
N THR A 658 15.83 12.92 41.62
CA THR A 658 15.44 11.61 42.13
C THR A 658 16.05 10.57 41.22
N SER A 659 16.95 9.74 41.70
CA SER A 659 17.64 8.77 40.86
C SER A 659 17.98 7.45 41.52
N THR A 660 18.13 6.39 40.71
CA THR A 660 18.80 5.17 41.06
C THR A 660 20.24 5.08 40.51
N GLY A 661 20.63 5.96 39.58
CA GLY A 661 21.97 6.02 39.02
C GLY A 661 22.27 7.30 38.25
N ILE A 662 23.28 8.06 38.66
CA ILE A 662 23.79 9.21 37.91
C ILE A 662 25.21 8.87 37.46
N TYR A 663 25.47 9.03 36.16
CA TYR A 663 26.79 8.89 35.58
C TYR A 663 27.24 10.22 34.98
N THR A 664 28.49 10.57 35.19
CA THR A 664 29.13 11.75 34.58
C THR A 664 30.18 11.30 33.60
N THR A 665 30.23 11.92 32.41
CA THR A 665 31.31 11.68 31.46
C THR A 665 32.56 12.48 31.85
N ASN A 666 33.73 11.86 31.81
CA ASN A 666 35.10 12.42 31.79
C ASN A 666 35.26 13.78 32.51
N GLY A 667 35.08 13.80 33.81
CA GLY A 667 35.47 14.95 34.65
C GLY A 667 34.42 16.07 34.77
N VAL A 668 33.21 15.88 34.24
CA VAL A 668 32.12 16.83 34.41
C VAL A 668 31.53 16.72 35.82
N THR A 669 31.45 17.85 36.50
CA THR A 669 30.81 17.92 37.82
C THR A 669 29.35 18.34 37.64
N VAL A 670 28.41 17.44 37.90
CA VAL A 670 26.99 17.81 38.01
C VAL A 670 26.75 18.43 39.36
N ASN A 671 26.42 19.72 39.40
CA ASN A 671 26.08 20.40 40.61
C ASN A 671 24.62 20.09 41.00
N ILE A 672 24.44 19.03 41.77
CA ILE A 672 23.14 18.65 42.33
C ILE A 672 22.94 19.44 43.61
N ARG A 673 22.00 20.39 43.60
CA ARG A 673 21.58 21.08 44.83
C ARG A 673 20.38 20.34 45.41
N TYR A 674 20.58 19.61 46.50
CA TYR A 674 19.48 19.04 47.27
C TYR A 674 18.73 20.17 47.98
N TYR A 675 17.45 20.29 47.72
CA TYR A 675 16.56 21.14 48.49
C TYR A 675 15.82 20.25 49.48
N GLU A 676 16.15 20.34 50.76
CA GLU A 676 15.30 19.77 51.82
C GLU A 676 13.99 20.57 51.85
N PRO A 677 12.82 19.91 51.63
CA PRO A 677 11.56 20.63 51.83
C PRO A 677 11.46 21.02 53.31
N ARG A 678 11.43 22.29 53.56
CA ARG A 678 10.97 22.76 54.88
C ARG A 678 9.49 22.48 54.98
N TYR A 679 9.12 21.53 55.84
CA TYR A 679 7.76 21.23 56.21
C TYR A 679 7.09 22.46 56.84
#